data_36da6f086367036fd93f5e0acae6055e
#
_entry.id   36da6f086367036fd93f5e0acae6055e
#
_cell.length_a   1.000
_cell.length_b   1.000
_cell.length_c   1.000
_cell.angle_alpha   90.00
_cell.angle_beta   90.00
_cell.angle_gamma   90.00
#
_symmetry.space_group_name_H-M   'P 1'
#
loop_
_entity.id
_entity.type
_entity.pdbx_description
1 polymer ?
#
loop_
_entity_poly.entity_id
_entity_poly.type
_entity_poly.pdbx_seq_one_letter_code
_entity_poly.pdbx_strand_id
1 'polypeptide(L)'
;MRLVALLAFLAGCSASQTSSDDWLVTGGEPGNSRYSALAQIDTSNVARLRVAWTYHTGDLPPDGHGEIQATPIVVSGVLYTTTPALAVVALHADRGTLIWRFDPRTTHPAPRTFVTHVNRGVVYWASGDDRRVFFTAGRRLYALDARTGHPMPTFGDSGSIDLGAGLSRDIGDAYLVATSPGVIYRDLLIQGTRVGEDEGSAPGDVRAYDVRSGAIRWTFHTIPHPGEFGYETWPAAAWQTAGGANSWAGMSLDLRRGIVYIPTGSATPDFYGGARLGANLFANSLVALDARTGKRLWHFQTVHHDLWDRDLPAAPNLVTLTRHPSRIDAVAQITKSGFVFLFDRQTGQPLFPIEERAVPASDLHGEQAWATQPFPVKPAPFARQTMLESAVTDVRRFRALRHDGLFTPPSREGSIVLPGFDGGGEWGGAAVDPETAVLYVNASDVPWIAAMRESATLPAATAAPRAGHGVYTAVCAGCHGADRRGQERAPSLLGVKARMSAEQVQGVIERGRGFMPSFAGLPEAEKRALIEYLGYAATGLSWHADESARSPYEFVGYERWRDSNGDPAIKPPWGTLSAIDLNSGEYRWRIPLGGEQYGGPIVTRGGLVFIAATQDAKFRAFDKRTGRLLWETTLPAPGYATPSTYAVDGKQYVVVAAGGGKLGSKSSDTYVAYSLPYRRGYGTTATGTVENPKRPRPNWPE
;
A
#
# COMPACT_ATOMS: atom_id res chain seq x y z
N MET A 1 69.15 -5.69 -20.33
CA MET A 1 68.12 -4.95 -19.62
C MET A 1 66.98 -4.65 -20.60
N ARG A 2 65.92 -5.40 -20.56
CA ARG A 2 64.70 -5.14 -21.34
C ARG A 2 63.57 -4.86 -20.33
N LEU A 3 63.05 -3.63 -20.36
CA LEU A 3 61.93 -3.20 -19.60
C LEU A 3 60.65 -3.80 -20.23
N VAL A 4 59.89 -4.59 -19.49
CA VAL A 4 58.55 -5.02 -19.87
C VAL A 4 57.56 -4.06 -19.18
N ALA A 5 56.85 -3.26 -19.98
CA ALA A 5 55.79 -2.39 -19.52
C ALA A 5 54.52 -3.22 -19.37
N LEU A 6 54.03 -3.34 -18.14
CA LEU A 6 52.74 -3.96 -17.81
C LEU A 6 51.61 -2.91 -18.01
N LEU A 7 50.83 -3.04 -19.08
CA LEU A 7 49.61 -2.27 -19.27
C LEU A 7 48.47 -2.91 -18.45
N ALA A 8 48.10 -2.29 -17.35
CA ALA A 8 46.90 -2.64 -16.59
C ALA A 8 45.66 -2.11 -17.32
N PHE A 9 44.87 -3.01 -17.89
CA PHE A 9 43.52 -2.71 -18.37
C PHE A 9 42.62 -2.47 -17.16
N LEU A 10 42.32 -1.23 -16.86
CA LEU A 10 41.20 -0.84 -15.99
C LEU A 10 39.91 -1.04 -16.80
N ALA A 11 39.25 -2.17 -16.57
CA ALA A 11 37.85 -2.37 -16.99
C ALA A 11 36.98 -1.44 -16.14
N GLY A 12 36.69 -0.25 -16.65
CA GLY A 12 35.72 0.65 -16.09
C GLY A 12 34.34 0.01 -16.22
N CYS A 13 33.77 -0.47 -15.10
CA CYS A 13 32.34 -0.66 -15.00
C CYS A 13 31.67 0.71 -15.21
N SER A 14 31.18 0.98 -16.40
CA SER A 14 30.24 2.08 -16.65
C SER A 14 28.94 1.71 -15.93
N ALA A 15 28.79 2.19 -14.70
CA ALA A 15 27.46 2.32 -14.12
C ALA A 15 26.69 3.22 -15.09
N SER A 16 25.68 2.67 -15.75
CA SER A 16 24.73 3.46 -16.53
C SER A 16 24.19 4.54 -15.58
N GLN A 17 24.55 5.80 -15.82
CA GLN A 17 23.95 6.93 -15.14
C GLN A 17 22.45 6.85 -15.47
N THR A 18 21.64 6.51 -14.48
CA THR A 18 20.19 6.63 -14.57
C THR A 18 19.89 8.08 -14.89
N SER A 19 19.18 8.32 -15.98
CA SER A 19 18.77 9.66 -16.41
C SER A 19 17.96 10.28 -15.29
N SER A 20 18.23 11.55 -14.95
CA SER A 20 17.44 12.32 -13.98
C SER A 20 15.98 12.51 -14.43
N ASP A 21 15.67 12.06 -15.65
CA ASP A 21 14.40 12.23 -16.33
C ASP A 21 13.40 11.09 -16.07
N ASP A 22 13.88 9.96 -15.57
CA ASP A 22 13.06 8.76 -15.30
C ASP A 22 12.41 8.78 -13.90
N TRP A 23 11.36 7.96 -13.73
CA TRP A 23 10.73 7.61 -12.44
C TRP A 23 10.82 6.10 -12.25
N LEU A 24 11.95 5.61 -11.77
CA LEU A 24 12.38 4.22 -11.91
C LEU A 24 11.63 3.21 -11.05
N VAL A 25 11.12 3.63 -9.90
CA VAL A 25 10.36 2.83 -8.95
C VAL A 25 9.17 3.64 -8.43
N THR A 26 8.21 3.03 -7.82
CA THR A 26 7.00 3.70 -7.30
C THR A 26 7.30 4.85 -6.34
N GLY A 27 8.41 4.78 -5.61
CA GLY A 27 8.93 5.84 -4.73
C GLY A 27 9.84 6.87 -5.43
N GLY A 28 9.94 6.85 -6.76
CA GLY A 28 10.85 7.70 -7.56
C GLY A 28 12.25 7.10 -7.64
N GLU A 29 12.84 6.77 -6.52
CA GLU A 29 14.14 6.11 -6.37
C GLU A 29 14.07 5.06 -5.23
N PRO A 30 15.04 4.14 -5.10
CA PRO A 30 14.97 3.03 -4.15
C PRO A 30 14.83 3.42 -2.68
N GLY A 31 15.29 4.61 -2.28
CA GLY A 31 15.13 5.17 -0.92
C GLY A 31 13.74 5.76 -0.66
N ASN A 32 12.84 5.74 -1.64
CA ASN A 32 11.45 6.18 -1.54
C ASN A 32 11.31 7.66 -1.13
N SER A 33 12.19 8.54 -1.65
CA SER A 33 12.08 9.98 -1.36
C SER A 33 10.84 10.63 -2.00
N ARG A 34 10.30 10.05 -3.07
CA ARG A 34 9.23 10.64 -3.90
C ARG A 34 9.56 12.06 -4.36
N TYR A 35 10.84 12.28 -4.59
CA TYR A 35 11.40 13.53 -5.06
C TYR A 35 11.84 13.38 -6.53
N SER A 36 11.66 14.46 -7.29
CA SER A 36 12.21 14.60 -8.62
C SER A 36 13.10 15.84 -8.71
N ALA A 37 14.28 15.67 -9.31
CA ALA A 37 15.18 16.78 -9.62
C ALA A 37 14.70 17.63 -10.82
N LEU A 38 13.61 17.26 -11.48
CA LEU A 38 13.01 18.02 -12.56
C LEU A 38 12.46 19.35 -12.06
N ALA A 39 12.69 20.43 -12.82
CA ALA A 39 12.33 21.78 -12.48
C ALA A 39 11.73 22.57 -13.65
N GLN A 40 11.41 21.94 -14.78
CA GLN A 40 10.77 22.62 -15.90
C GLN A 40 9.36 23.11 -15.51
N ILE A 41 8.64 22.29 -14.73
CA ILE A 41 7.39 22.71 -14.09
C ILE A 41 7.76 23.26 -12.72
N ASP A 42 7.50 24.52 -12.48
CA ASP A 42 7.86 25.24 -11.28
C ASP A 42 6.74 26.15 -10.75
N THR A 43 6.99 26.81 -9.63
CA THR A 43 6.01 27.70 -8.96
C THR A 43 5.56 28.88 -9.82
N SER A 44 6.32 29.28 -10.83
CA SER A 44 5.99 30.41 -11.72
C SER A 44 5.11 30.01 -12.89
N ASN A 45 5.09 28.73 -13.27
CA ASN A 45 4.46 28.29 -14.51
C ASN A 45 3.42 27.16 -14.32
N VAL A 46 3.33 26.55 -13.13
CA VAL A 46 2.43 25.41 -12.85
C VAL A 46 0.96 25.72 -13.17
N ALA A 47 0.51 26.96 -13.04
CA ALA A 47 -0.84 27.40 -13.41
C ALA A 47 -1.16 27.21 -14.91
N ARG A 48 -0.14 26.99 -15.74
CA ARG A 48 -0.27 26.76 -17.18
C ARG A 48 -0.36 25.30 -17.57
N LEU A 49 -0.30 24.37 -16.62
CA LEU A 49 -0.42 22.94 -16.90
C LEU A 49 -1.71 22.62 -17.65
N ARG A 50 -1.60 21.73 -18.64
CA ARG A 50 -2.72 21.22 -19.43
C ARG A 50 -2.57 19.70 -19.55
N VAL A 51 -3.68 19.01 -19.79
CA VAL A 51 -3.67 17.59 -20.13
C VAL A 51 -2.80 17.41 -21.38
N ALA A 52 -1.78 16.57 -21.26
CA ALA A 52 -0.91 16.16 -22.35
C ALA A 52 -1.48 14.95 -23.08
N TRP A 53 -1.93 13.98 -22.31
CA TRP A 53 -2.60 12.79 -22.81
C TRP A 53 -3.48 12.17 -21.72
N THR A 54 -4.41 11.33 -22.15
CA THR A 54 -5.27 10.48 -21.31
C THR A 54 -5.23 9.08 -21.87
N TYR A 55 -5.12 8.09 -20.99
CA TYR A 55 -5.20 6.68 -21.33
C TYR A 55 -6.32 6.01 -20.55
N HIS A 56 -7.22 5.32 -21.26
CA HIS A 56 -8.28 4.47 -20.71
C HIS A 56 -7.85 3.03 -20.80
N THR A 57 -7.89 2.29 -19.68
CA THR A 57 -7.44 0.89 -19.66
C THR A 57 -8.45 -0.06 -20.31
N GLY A 58 -9.71 0.32 -20.38
CA GLY A 58 -10.77 -0.43 -21.04
C GLY A 58 -11.21 -1.70 -20.30
N ASP A 59 -10.84 -1.86 -19.02
CA ASP A 59 -11.09 -3.07 -18.25
C ASP A 59 -11.71 -2.81 -16.86
N LEU A 60 -12.41 -1.68 -16.74
CA LEU A 60 -13.28 -1.50 -15.59
C LEU A 60 -14.32 -2.64 -15.57
N PRO A 61 -14.56 -3.29 -14.43
CA PRO A 61 -15.55 -4.33 -14.31
C PRO A 61 -16.94 -3.88 -14.83
N PRO A 62 -17.78 -4.80 -15.37
CA PRO A 62 -19.08 -4.46 -15.97
C PRO A 62 -20.06 -3.76 -15.01
N ASP A 63 -19.90 -3.95 -13.70
CA ASP A 63 -20.67 -3.27 -12.66
C ASP A 63 -20.20 -1.82 -12.41
N GLY A 64 -19.16 -1.39 -13.14
CA GLY A 64 -18.61 -0.04 -13.01
C GLY A 64 -17.77 0.19 -11.75
N HIS A 65 -17.49 -0.87 -10.98
CA HIS A 65 -16.68 -0.76 -9.75
C HIS A 65 -15.25 -1.24 -9.99
N GLY A 66 -14.30 -0.39 -9.67
CA GLY A 66 -12.88 -0.70 -9.77
C GLY A 66 -12.07 0.43 -9.15
N GLU A 67 -10.83 0.15 -8.81
CA GLU A 67 -9.91 1.16 -8.30
C GLU A 67 -8.54 1.03 -8.96
N ILE A 68 -7.79 2.11 -8.99
CA ILE A 68 -6.38 2.10 -9.39
C ILE A 68 -5.58 2.74 -8.25
N GLN A 69 -4.72 1.94 -7.60
CA GLN A 69 -3.78 2.42 -6.58
C GLN A 69 -2.34 2.51 -7.11
N ALA A 70 -2.13 2.11 -8.37
CA ALA A 70 -0.79 2.02 -8.95
C ALA A 70 -0.16 3.39 -9.20
N THR A 71 1.07 3.56 -8.73
CA THR A 71 1.97 4.63 -9.14
C THR A 71 2.72 4.15 -10.39
N PRO A 72 2.56 4.81 -11.55
CA PRO A 72 3.31 4.45 -12.75
C PRO A 72 4.80 4.64 -12.56
N ILE A 73 5.60 3.73 -13.11
CA ILE A 73 7.05 3.94 -13.29
C ILE A 73 7.36 4.28 -14.74
N VAL A 74 8.42 5.03 -14.94
CA VAL A 74 8.88 5.39 -16.28
C VAL A 74 10.35 5.08 -16.41
N VAL A 75 10.69 4.29 -17.44
CA VAL A 75 12.06 3.88 -17.74
C VAL A 75 12.33 4.11 -19.22
N SER A 76 13.27 4.99 -19.54
CA SER A 76 13.69 5.29 -20.91
C SER A 76 12.51 5.60 -21.86
N GLY A 77 11.57 6.43 -21.41
CA GLY A 77 10.42 6.86 -22.21
C GLY A 77 9.26 5.87 -22.31
N VAL A 78 9.33 4.74 -21.60
CA VAL A 78 8.24 3.76 -21.49
C VAL A 78 7.64 3.82 -20.09
N LEU A 79 6.33 4.03 -20.02
CA LEU A 79 5.57 4.02 -18.78
C LEU A 79 4.97 2.65 -18.55
N TYR A 80 5.22 2.05 -17.38
CA TYR A 80 4.65 0.77 -16.95
C TYR A 80 3.71 0.99 -15.78
N THR A 81 2.54 0.37 -15.83
CA THR A 81 1.54 0.45 -14.76
C THR A 81 0.58 -0.73 -14.80
N THR A 82 -0.31 -0.81 -13.81
CA THR A 82 -1.37 -1.84 -13.73
C THR A 82 -2.74 -1.22 -13.95
N THR A 83 -3.74 -2.06 -14.26
CA THR A 83 -5.12 -1.66 -14.57
C THR A 83 -6.08 -2.12 -13.46
N PRO A 84 -7.35 -1.68 -13.44
CA PRO A 84 -8.35 -2.17 -12.49
C PRO A 84 -8.51 -3.70 -12.47
N ALA A 85 -8.35 -4.35 -13.62
CA ALA A 85 -8.42 -5.82 -13.72
C ALA A 85 -7.06 -6.51 -13.48
N LEU A 86 -6.07 -5.80 -12.92
CA LEU A 86 -4.70 -6.27 -12.65
C LEU A 86 -3.92 -6.68 -13.92
N ALA A 87 -4.30 -6.21 -15.11
CA ALA A 87 -3.42 -6.30 -16.26
C ALA A 87 -2.25 -5.33 -16.11
N VAL A 88 -1.13 -5.62 -16.77
CA VAL A 88 0.01 -4.71 -16.89
C VAL A 88 0.02 -4.10 -18.29
N VAL A 89 0.26 -2.80 -18.37
CA VAL A 89 0.41 -2.09 -19.63
C VAL A 89 1.74 -1.36 -19.70
N ALA A 90 2.33 -1.34 -20.88
CA ALA A 90 3.43 -0.45 -21.25
C ALA A 90 2.92 0.58 -22.24
N LEU A 91 3.18 1.86 -21.97
CA LEU A 91 2.74 2.98 -22.78
C LEU A 91 3.94 3.82 -23.21
N HIS A 92 3.84 4.46 -24.38
CA HIS A 92 4.72 5.56 -24.71
C HIS A 92 4.48 6.71 -23.74
N ALA A 93 5.47 7.08 -22.93
CA ALA A 93 5.30 8.03 -21.85
C ALA A 93 5.00 9.47 -22.31
N ASP A 94 5.41 9.84 -23.53
CA ASP A 94 5.18 11.16 -24.13
C ASP A 94 3.74 11.39 -24.63
N ARG A 95 3.00 10.33 -25.00
CA ARG A 95 1.70 10.41 -25.68
C ARG A 95 0.63 9.44 -25.17
N GLY A 96 0.95 8.57 -24.19
CA GLY A 96 -0.01 7.65 -23.57
C GLY A 96 -0.53 6.54 -24.48
N THR A 97 0.12 6.24 -25.63
CA THR A 97 -0.31 5.17 -26.52
C THR A 97 0.25 3.83 -26.11
N LEU A 98 -0.58 2.78 -26.22
CA LEU A 98 -0.24 1.41 -25.83
C LEU A 98 0.91 0.87 -26.67
N ILE A 99 1.90 0.25 -26.02
CA ILE A 99 2.98 -0.56 -26.63
C ILE A 99 2.57 -2.02 -26.52
N TRP A 100 2.32 -2.51 -25.32
CA TRP A 100 1.84 -3.86 -25.08
C TRP A 100 0.98 -3.93 -23.82
N ARG A 101 0.18 -5.01 -23.73
CA ARG A 101 -0.67 -5.34 -22.57
C ARG A 101 -0.52 -6.82 -22.26
N PHE A 102 -0.38 -7.14 -20.97
CA PHE A 102 -0.43 -8.50 -20.44
C PHE A 102 -1.60 -8.62 -19.46
N ASP A 103 -2.47 -9.63 -19.68
CA ASP A 103 -3.59 -9.92 -18.79
C ASP A 103 -3.34 -11.26 -18.08
N PRO A 104 -3.10 -11.26 -16.74
CA PRO A 104 -2.80 -12.47 -16.00
C PRO A 104 -3.96 -13.48 -15.99
N ARG A 105 -5.20 -13.04 -16.26
CA ARG A 105 -6.37 -13.92 -16.35
C ARG A 105 -6.33 -14.87 -17.55
N THR A 106 -5.51 -14.58 -18.53
CA THR A 106 -5.31 -15.42 -19.72
C THR A 106 -4.27 -16.53 -19.52
N THR A 107 -3.57 -16.55 -18.36
CA THR A 107 -2.56 -17.57 -18.05
C THR A 107 -3.19 -18.85 -17.49
N HIS A 108 -2.46 -19.97 -17.56
CA HIS A 108 -2.86 -21.24 -16.95
C HIS A 108 -1.76 -21.71 -15.96
N PRO A 109 -2.13 -21.99 -14.69
CA PRO A 109 -3.43 -21.71 -14.10
C PRO A 109 -3.66 -20.20 -13.91
N ALA A 110 -4.90 -19.77 -14.05
CA ALA A 110 -5.27 -18.41 -13.71
C ALA A 110 -4.99 -18.15 -12.22
N PRO A 111 -4.65 -16.90 -11.84
CA PRO A 111 -4.41 -16.58 -10.44
C PRO A 111 -5.60 -16.94 -9.56
N ARG A 112 -5.38 -17.65 -8.46
CA ARG A 112 -6.45 -18.25 -7.65
C ARG A 112 -7.37 -17.26 -6.94
N THR A 113 -6.98 -16.03 -6.67
CA THR A 113 -7.84 -15.09 -5.95
C THR A 113 -7.61 -13.67 -6.43
N PHE A 114 -8.58 -13.11 -7.12
CA PHE A 114 -8.72 -11.67 -7.37
C PHE A 114 -9.70 -11.05 -6.37
N VAL A 115 -9.59 -11.40 -5.10
CA VAL A 115 -10.51 -10.89 -4.06
C VAL A 115 -10.29 -9.40 -3.83
N THR A 116 -9.06 -8.93 -4.00
CA THR A 116 -8.77 -7.50 -4.03
C THR A 116 -8.08 -7.18 -5.34
N HIS A 117 -8.76 -6.41 -6.18
CA HIS A 117 -8.19 -5.88 -7.43
C HIS A 117 -7.22 -4.73 -7.15
N VAL A 118 -6.31 -4.92 -6.18
CA VAL A 118 -5.38 -3.89 -5.72
C VAL A 118 -3.96 -4.28 -6.06
N ASN A 119 -3.32 -3.45 -6.86
CA ASN A 119 -1.88 -3.46 -7.09
C ASN A 119 -1.38 -2.02 -7.13
N ARG A 120 -0.27 -1.72 -6.43
CA ARG A 120 0.27 -0.36 -6.29
C ARG A 120 1.41 -0.04 -7.24
N GLY A 121 1.71 -0.96 -8.16
CA GLY A 121 2.71 -0.72 -9.20
C GLY A 121 3.50 -1.95 -9.58
N VAL A 122 4.53 -1.73 -10.38
CA VAL A 122 5.40 -2.76 -10.93
C VAL A 122 6.86 -2.48 -10.58
N VAL A 123 7.72 -3.48 -10.75
CA VAL A 123 9.18 -3.36 -10.54
C VAL A 123 9.89 -3.62 -11.86
N TYR A 124 10.86 -2.79 -12.21
CA TYR A 124 11.71 -2.96 -13.37
C TYR A 124 13.12 -3.42 -12.98
N TRP A 125 13.67 -4.35 -13.74
CA TRP A 125 15.05 -4.82 -13.62
C TRP A 125 15.67 -5.01 -15.00
N ALA A 126 16.97 -4.74 -15.12
CA ALA A 126 17.71 -4.94 -16.37
C ALA A 126 19.16 -5.36 -16.12
N SER A 127 19.65 -6.26 -16.97
CA SER A 127 21.06 -6.66 -17.06
C SER A 127 21.40 -6.99 -18.51
N GLY A 128 22.09 -6.07 -19.17
CA GLY A 128 22.29 -6.15 -20.62
C GLY A 128 20.98 -6.12 -21.40
N ASP A 129 20.74 -7.12 -22.22
CA ASP A 129 19.52 -7.26 -23.01
C ASP A 129 18.37 -7.92 -22.25
N ASP A 130 18.62 -8.56 -21.11
CA ASP A 130 17.58 -9.12 -20.23
C ASP A 130 16.93 -7.98 -19.44
N ARG A 131 15.69 -7.64 -19.79
CA ARG A 131 14.91 -6.56 -19.19
C ARG A 131 13.56 -7.10 -18.75
N ARG A 132 13.26 -6.96 -17.48
CA ARG A 132 12.05 -7.56 -16.87
C ARG A 132 11.21 -6.56 -16.15
N VAL A 133 9.88 -6.75 -16.24
CA VAL A 133 8.89 -6.11 -15.39
C VAL A 133 8.29 -7.19 -14.49
N PHE A 134 8.37 -6.97 -13.18
CA PHE A 134 7.74 -7.85 -12.18
C PHE A 134 6.47 -7.20 -11.66
N PHE A 135 5.44 -8.00 -11.47
CA PHE A 135 4.20 -7.55 -10.83
C PHE A 135 3.48 -8.73 -10.18
N THR A 136 2.51 -8.42 -9.34
CA THR A 136 1.71 -9.41 -8.63
C THR A 136 0.25 -9.30 -9.01
N ALA A 137 -0.39 -10.46 -9.19
CA ALA A 137 -1.81 -10.58 -9.37
C ALA A 137 -2.32 -11.78 -8.56
N GLY A 138 -3.22 -11.53 -7.61
CA GLY A 138 -3.59 -12.54 -6.63
C GLY A 138 -2.36 -13.09 -5.90
N ARG A 139 -2.28 -14.41 -5.79
CA ARG A 139 -1.19 -15.13 -5.13
C ARG A 139 0.04 -15.35 -6.02
N ARG A 140 0.08 -14.84 -7.24
CA ARG A 140 1.19 -15.06 -8.19
C ARG A 140 2.04 -13.81 -8.40
N LEU A 141 3.34 -14.02 -8.45
CA LEU A 141 4.34 -13.05 -8.87
C LEU A 141 4.82 -13.42 -10.28
N TYR A 142 4.69 -12.50 -11.22
CA TYR A 142 5.03 -12.65 -12.63
C TYR A 142 6.31 -11.90 -12.98
N ALA A 143 7.06 -12.44 -13.94
CA ALA A 143 8.14 -11.75 -14.63
C ALA A 143 7.84 -11.68 -16.14
N LEU A 144 7.80 -10.47 -16.68
CA LEU A 144 7.52 -10.20 -18.09
C LEU A 144 8.75 -9.63 -18.79
N ASP A 145 8.97 -9.96 -20.04
CA ASP A 145 9.92 -9.21 -20.89
C ASP A 145 9.41 -7.76 -21.01
N ALA A 146 10.22 -6.80 -20.61
CA ALA A 146 9.81 -5.40 -20.54
C ALA A 146 9.52 -4.78 -21.92
N ARG A 147 10.02 -5.35 -23.01
CA ARG A 147 9.82 -4.84 -24.38
C ARG A 147 8.54 -5.38 -25.01
N THR A 148 8.16 -6.61 -24.66
CA THR A 148 7.09 -7.34 -25.37
C THR A 148 5.88 -7.67 -24.49
N GLY A 149 6.04 -7.64 -23.16
CA GLY A 149 5.00 -8.05 -22.20
C GLY A 149 4.81 -9.57 -22.09
N HIS A 150 5.61 -10.38 -22.79
CA HIS A 150 5.49 -11.83 -22.69
C HIS A 150 6.09 -12.33 -21.37
N PRO A 151 5.48 -13.35 -20.72
CA PRO A 151 6.05 -14.01 -19.57
C PRO A 151 7.45 -14.57 -19.85
N MET A 152 8.37 -14.41 -18.90
CA MET A 152 9.74 -14.92 -18.99
C MET A 152 9.77 -16.41 -18.65
N PRO A 153 9.98 -17.34 -19.60
CA PRO A 153 9.83 -18.79 -19.33
C PRO A 153 10.81 -19.33 -18.29
N THR A 154 11.92 -18.63 -18.06
CA THR A 154 12.95 -19.02 -17.08
C THR A 154 12.58 -18.69 -15.65
N PHE A 155 11.51 -17.91 -15.42
CA PHE A 155 11.08 -17.47 -14.09
C PHE A 155 9.96 -18.37 -13.58
N GLY A 156 10.28 -19.21 -12.57
CA GLY A 156 9.34 -20.13 -11.96
C GLY A 156 8.72 -21.10 -12.96
N ASP A 157 7.41 -21.25 -12.86
CA ASP A 157 6.61 -22.01 -13.81
C ASP A 157 6.05 -21.04 -14.88
N SER A 158 6.57 -21.16 -16.10
CA SER A 158 6.05 -20.43 -17.27
C SER A 158 5.96 -18.90 -17.08
N GLY A 159 6.91 -18.32 -16.35
CA GLY A 159 7.01 -16.88 -16.12
C GLY A 159 6.37 -16.39 -14.83
N SER A 160 6.01 -17.29 -13.90
CA SER A 160 5.45 -16.91 -12.61
C SER A 160 5.76 -17.89 -11.49
N ILE A 161 5.68 -17.41 -10.23
CA ILE A 161 5.80 -18.21 -9.03
C ILE A 161 4.57 -18.03 -8.14
N ASP A 162 4.26 -19.04 -7.32
CA ASP A 162 3.25 -18.96 -6.27
C ASP A 162 3.87 -18.39 -4.99
N LEU A 163 3.36 -17.28 -4.49
CA LEU A 163 3.80 -16.67 -3.25
C LEU A 163 3.48 -17.51 -2.00
N GLY A 164 2.61 -18.49 -2.09
CA GLY A 164 2.37 -19.46 -1.00
C GLY A 164 3.41 -20.57 -0.92
N ALA A 165 4.14 -20.82 -2.02
CA ALA A 165 5.18 -21.84 -2.03
C ALA A 165 6.38 -21.43 -1.16
N GLY A 166 6.88 -22.34 -0.33
CA GLY A 166 8.05 -22.11 0.53
C GLY A 166 7.78 -21.26 1.77
N LEU A 167 6.52 -21.09 2.17
CA LEU A 167 6.19 -20.61 3.51
C LEU A 167 6.51 -21.67 4.55
N SER A 168 6.70 -21.24 5.79
CA SER A 168 7.08 -22.09 6.93
C SER A 168 6.04 -23.16 7.30
N ARG A 169 4.80 -22.97 6.83
CA ARG A 169 3.70 -23.93 7.01
C ARG A 169 2.81 -23.97 5.78
N ASP A 170 2.04 -25.04 5.62
CA ASP A 170 0.96 -25.08 4.65
C ASP A 170 -0.17 -24.12 5.08
N ILE A 171 -0.52 -23.22 4.20
CA ILE A 171 -1.56 -22.22 4.42
C ILE A 171 -2.89 -22.61 3.73
N GLY A 172 -2.93 -23.74 3.01
CA GLY A 172 -4.11 -24.14 2.24
C GLY A 172 -4.63 -23.01 1.33
N ASP A 173 -5.90 -22.69 1.49
CA ASP A 173 -6.60 -21.61 0.77
C ASP A 173 -6.65 -20.27 1.55
N ALA A 174 -5.82 -20.09 2.60
CA ALA A 174 -5.78 -18.82 3.33
C ALA A 174 -5.43 -17.66 2.39
N TYR A 175 -6.03 -16.51 2.69
CA TYR A 175 -5.81 -15.28 1.91
C TYR A 175 -4.34 -14.87 1.95
N LEU A 176 -3.72 -14.80 0.78
CA LEU A 176 -2.36 -14.32 0.59
C LEU A 176 -2.23 -13.72 -0.80
N VAL A 177 -1.88 -12.43 -0.86
CA VAL A 177 -1.62 -11.67 -2.09
C VAL A 177 -0.41 -10.77 -1.88
N ALA A 178 0.04 -10.07 -2.93
CA ALA A 178 0.97 -8.95 -2.76
C ALA A 178 0.38 -7.72 -3.45
N THR A 179 0.11 -6.68 -2.67
CA THR A 179 -0.55 -5.45 -3.13
C THR A 179 0.44 -4.35 -3.49
N SER A 180 1.67 -4.42 -2.98
CA SER A 180 2.72 -3.46 -3.27
C SER A 180 3.90 -4.13 -3.96
N PRO A 181 4.57 -3.43 -4.89
CA PRO A 181 5.76 -3.96 -5.54
C PRO A 181 6.89 -4.16 -4.53
N GLY A 182 7.71 -5.17 -4.77
CA GLY A 182 8.94 -5.40 -4.04
C GLY A 182 10.04 -4.40 -4.42
N VAL A 183 11.24 -4.63 -3.90
CA VAL A 183 12.43 -3.82 -4.23
C VAL A 183 13.53 -4.71 -4.81
N ILE A 184 14.35 -4.14 -5.70
CA ILE A 184 15.45 -4.87 -6.36
C ILE A 184 16.79 -4.49 -5.74
N TYR A 185 17.49 -5.50 -5.21
CA TYR A 185 18.89 -5.39 -4.84
C TYR A 185 19.74 -6.31 -5.73
N ARG A 186 20.46 -5.76 -6.72
CA ARG A 186 21.21 -6.52 -7.73
C ARG A 186 20.29 -7.49 -8.50
N ASP A 187 20.49 -8.81 -8.31
CA ASP A 187 19.70 -9.87 -8.93
C ASP A 187 18.65 -10.49 -7.97
N LEU A 188 18.29 -9.77 -6.91
CA LEU A 188 17.30 -10.19 -5.92
C LEU A 188 16.09 -9.28 -5.95
N LEU A 189 14.90 -9.85 -6.11
CA LEU A 189 13.61 -9.19 -5.85
C LEU A 189 13.17 -9.55 -4.44
N ILE A 190 13.13 -8.56 -3.55
CA ILE A 190 12.68 -8.70 -2.15
C ILE A 190 11.21 -8.34 -2.12
N GLN A 191 10.36 -9.27 -1.69
CA GLN A 191 8.91 -9.15 -1.77
C GLN A 191 8.25 -9.48 -0.43
N GLY A 192 7.33 -8.61 0.00
CA GLY A 192 6.40 -8.86 1.09
C GLY A 192 5.01 -9.26 0.56
N THR A 193 4.10 -9.57 1.47
CA THR A 193 2.74 -10.00 1.14
C THR A 193 1.70 -9.27 1.99
N ARG A 194 0.44 -9.33 1.56
CA ARG A 194 -0.74 -9.05 2.37
C ARG A 194 -1.44 -10.37 2.68
N VAL A 195 -1.79 -10.56 3.95
CA VAL A 195 -2.47 -11.76 4.46
C VAL A 195 -3.81 -11.39 5.08
N GLY A 196 -4.57 -12.36 5.57
CA GLY A 196 -5.81 -12.10 6.31
C GLY A 196 -5.55 -11.43 7.66
N GLU A 197 -6.58 -10.91 8.28
CA GLU A 197 -6.57 -10.18 9.56
C GLU A 197 -7.18 -11.02 10.70
N ASP A 198 -7.66 -12.23 10.36
CA ASP A 198 -8.33 -13.17 11.26
C ASP A 198 -7.38 -14.26 11.78
N GLU A 199 -7.88 -15.04 12.72
CA GLU A 199 -7.23 -16.25 13.23
C GLU A 199 -6.96 -17.25 12.09
N GLY A 200 -5.77 -17.89 12.11
CA GLY A 200 -5.36 -18.84 11.06
C GLY A 200 -4.82 -18.20 9.78
N SER A 201 -4.66 -16.90 9.74
CA SER A 201 -4.06 -16.18 8.62
C SER A 201 -2.64 -16.65 8.32
N ALA A 202 -2.19 -16.49 7.06
CA ALA A 202 -0.85 -16.85 6.65
C ALA A 202 0.24 -16.05 7.41
N PRO A 203 1.45 -16.60 7.60
CA PRO A 203 2.57 -15.84 8.13
C PRO A 203 3.02 -14.77 7.12
N GLY A 204 3.50 -13.66 7.63
CA GLY A 204 3.90 -12.50 6.85
C GLY A 204 5.33 -12.51 6.33
N ASP A 205 5.94 -13.67 6.15
CA ASP A 205 7.35 -13.84 5.78
C ASP A 205 7.76 -12.95 4.61
N VAL A 206 8.92 -12.30 4.73
CA VAL A 206 9.53 -11.54 3.65
C VAL A 206 10.58 -12.40 2.95
N ARG A 207 10.52 -12.46 1.62
CA ARG A 207 11.40 -13.35 0.84
C ARG A 207 12.09 -12.62 -0.29
N ALA A 208 13.34 -13.02 -0.54
CA ALA A 208 14.06 -12.61 -1.73
C ALA A 208 14.09 -13.73 -2.77
N TYR A 209 13.77 -13.35 -3.98
CA TYR A 209 13.73 -14.23 -5.16
C TYR A 209 14.81 -13.82 -6.13
N ASP A 210 15.45 -14.81 -6.75
CA ASP A 210 16.32 -14.58 -7.89
C ASP A 210 15.49 -14.03 -9.07
N VAL A 211 15.89 -12.90 -9.62
CA VAL A 211 15.11 -12.22 -10.68
C VAL A 211 15.06 -13.00 -12.00
N ARG A 212 15.97 -13.96 -12.24
CA ARG A 212 15.98 -14.75 -13.46
C ARG A 212 15.18 -16.05 -13.34
N SER A 213 15.31 -16.73 -12.19
CA SER A 213 14.74 -18.07 -11.99
C SER A 213 13.50 -18.09 -11.10
N GLY A 214 13.26 -17.06 -10.28
CA GLY A 214 12.21 -17.06 -9.28
C GLY A 214 12.53 -17.92 -8.02
N ALA A 215 13.74 -18.48 -7.94
CA ALA A 215 14.14 -19.28 -6.79
C ALA A 215 14.27 -18.43 -5.52
N ILE A 216 13.76 -18.91 -4.40
CA ILE A 216 13.93 -18.26 -3.09
C ILE A 216 15.42 -18.31 -2.73
N ARG A 217 15.99 -17.15 -2.39
CA ARG A 217 17.40 -17.00 -1.99
C ARG A 217 17.54 -16.88 -0.48
N TRP A 218 16.59 -16.21 0.17
CA TRP A 218 16.46 -16.15 1.62
C TRP A 218 15.01 -15.85 2.02
N THR A 219 14.68 -16.23 3.26
CA THR A 219 13.43 -15.92 3.94
C THR A 219 13.74 -15.24 5.27
N PHE A 220 13.02 -14.20 5.62
CA PHE A 220 12.97 -13.61 6.94
C PHE A 220 11.61 -13.92 7.55
N HIS A 221 11.59 -14.69 8.64
CA HIS A 221 10.38 -15.00 9.38
C HIS A 221 9.97 -13.79 10.22
N THR A 222 8.84 -13.20 9.90
CA THR A 222 8.30 -12.07 10.69
C THR A 222 7.65 -12.50 11.99
N ILE A 223 7.29 -13.79 12.08
CA ILE A 223 6.94 -14.50 13.32
C ILE A 223 8.07 -15.49 13.58
N PRO A 224 8.96 -15.21 14.55
CA PRO A 224 10.19 -15.97 14.73
C PRO A 224 9.96 -17.44 15.09
N HIS A 225 10.77 -18.33 14.54
CA HIS A 225 10.80 -19.75 14.84
C HIS A 225 11.68 -20.07 16.07
N PRO A 226 11.58 -21.29 16.64
CA PRO A 226 12.45 -21.70 17.75
C PRO A 226 13.93 -21.47 17.44
N GLY A 227 14.62 -20.74 18.32
CA GLY A 227 16.03 -20.38 18.18
C GLY A 227 16.30 -19.10 17.40
N GLU A 228 15.30 -18.48 16.80
CA GLU A 228 15.41 -17.16 16.18
C GLU A 228 15.18 -16.05 17.21
N PHE A 229 15.79 -14.89 16.97
CA PHE A 229 15.63 -13.71 17.83
C PHE A 229 14.16 -13.23 17.80
N GLY A 230 13.61 -12.98 18.99
CA GLY A 230 12.22 -12.53 19.16
C GLY A 230 11.22 -13.67 19.38
N TYR A 231 11.64 -14.94 19.28
CA TYR A 231 10.78 -16.09 19.54
C TYR A 231 10.11 -16.03 20.92
N GLU A 232 10.86 -15.58 21.93
CA GLU A 232 10.39 -15.41 23.31
C GLU A 232 9.32 -14.35 23.51
N THR A 233 9.07 -13.52 22.48
CA THR A 233 8.02 -12.49 22.51
C THR A 233 6.64 -13.02 22.09
N TRP A 234 6.56 -14.30 21.82
CA TRP A 234 5.36 -15.02 21.41
C TRP A 234 5.13 -16.24 22.30
N PRO A 235 3.89 -16.76 22.40
CA PRO A 235 3.68 -18.12 22.90
C PRO A 235 4.49 -19.14 22.08
N ALA A 236 5.01 -20.18 22.73
CA ALA A 236 5.95 -21.12 22.11
C ALA A 236 5.45 -21.81 20.83
N ALA A 237 4.14 -22.01 20.66
CA ALA A 237 3.54 -22.61 19.48
C ALA A 237 3.06 -21.59 18.44
N ALA A 238 3.19 -20.29 18.69
CA ALA A 238 2.58 -19.24 17.84
C ALA A 238 3.08 -19.29 16.38
N TRP A 239 4.35 -19.60 16.15
CA TRP A 239 4.89 -19.72 14.79
C TRP A 239 4.18 -20.77 13.92
N GLN A 240 3.47 -21.73 14.52
CA GLN A 240 2.68 -22.75 13.82
C GLN A 240 1.27 -22.28 13.48
N THR A 241 0.72 -21.31 14.19
CA THR A 241 -0.69 -20.94 14.12
C THR A 241 -0.94 -19.46 13.86
N ALA A 242 -0.12 -18.57 14.44
CA ALA A 242 -0.27 -17.14 14.25
C ALA A 242 0.03 -16.70 12.81
N GLY A 243 -0.60 -15.62 12.38
CA GLY A 243 -0.39 -14.99 11.08
C GLY A 243 -0.16 -13.49 11.23
N GLY A 244 -0.27 -12.75 10.12
CA GLY A 244 -0.01 -11.33 10.10
C GLY A 244 1.47 -10.98 10.12
N ALA A 245 1.85 -9.88 10.77
CA ALA A 245 3.19 -9.31 10.82
C ALA A 245 3.80 -9.12 9.41
N ASN A 246 2.96 -8.98 8.40
CA ASN A 246 3.31 -8.97 6.99
C ASN A 246 3.72 -7.59 6.49
N SER A 247 4.53 -7.52 5.45
CA SER A 247 4.90 -6.28 4.77
C SER A 247 4.07 -6.09 3.51
N TRP A 248 2.97 -5.36 3.63
CA TRP A 248 2.05 -5.07 2.51
C TRP A 248 2.24 -3.68 1.90
N ALA A 249 2.94 -2.81 2.61
CA ALA A 249 3.02 -1.38 2.30
C ALA A 249 4.16 -1.00 1.34
N GLY A 250 4.98 -1.97 0.94
CA GLY A 250 6.23 -1.74 0.20
C GLY A 250 7.42 -1.51 1.12
N MET A 251 8.62 -1.35 0.52
CA MET A 251 9.90 -1.30 1.21
C MET A 251 10.78 -0.22 0.63
N SER A 252 11.84 0.15 1.35
CA SER A 252 12.88 1.07 0.87
C SER A 252 14.25 0.42 0.93
N LEU A 253 15.14 0.84 0.06
CA LEU A 253 16.45 0.20 -0.11
C LEU A 253 17.57 1.24 -0.16
N ASP A 254 18.54 1.13 0.75
CA ASP A 254 19.83 1.80 0.63
C ASP A 254 20.75 0.95 -0.26
N LEU A 255 20.77 1.26 -1.54
CA LEU A 255 21.61 0.53 -2.52
C LEU A 255 23.10 0.55 -2.18
N ARG A 256 23.57 1.67 -1.62
CA ARG A 256 25.00 1.85 -1.30
C ARG A 256 25.45 0.94 -0.15
N ARG A 257 24.59 0.80 0.87
CA ARG A 257 24.87 -0.04 2.03
C ARG A 257 24.35 -1.47 1.88
N GLY A 258 23.44 -1.72 0.93
CA GLY A 258 22.77 -3.01 0.77
C GLY A 258 21.83 -3.30 1.93
N ILE A 259 21.12 -2.29 2.44
CA ILE A 259 20.17 -2.44 3.54
C ILE A 259 18.75 -2.22 3.02
N VAL A 260 17.87 -3.20 3.23
CA VAL A 260 16.43 -3.05 2.98
C VAL A 260 15.71 -2.74 4.29
N TYR A 261 14.81 -1.76 4.25
CA TYR A 261 13.95 -1.33 5.37
C TYR A 261 12.53 -1.78 5.10
N ILE A 262 12.02 -2.61 5.99
CA ILE A 262 10.78 -3.36 5.85
C ILE A 262 9.82 -2.92 6.95
N PRO A 263 8.75 -2.19 6.60
CA PRO A 263 7.66 -1.93 7.52
C PRO A 263 6.76 -3.15 7.61
N THR A 264 6.42 -3.59 8.81
CA THR A 264 5.52 -4.73 9.05
C THR A 264 4.19 -4.27 9.64
N GLY A 265 3.16 -5.04 9.39
CA GLY A 265 1.82 -4.87 9.92
C GLY A 265 1.57 -5.61 11.22
N SER A 266 0.31 -5.64 11.61
CA SER A 266 -0.17 -6.24 12.85
C SER A 266 -0.06 -7.75 12.85
N ALA A 267 0.00 -8.33 14.05
CA ALA A 267 -0.16 -9.76 14.26
C ALA A 267 -1.65 -10.11 14.28
N THR A 268 -2.02 -11.29 13.76
CA THR A 268 -3.43 -11.69 13.72
C THR A 268 -3.82 -12.62 14.86
N PRO A 269 -5.08 -12.57 15.31
CA PRO A 269 -6.16 -11.64 14.94
C PRO A 269 -5.87 -10.22 15.46
N ASP A 270 -6.28 -9.20 14.70
CA ASP A 270 -5.84 -7.82 14.92
C ASP A 270 -6.38 -7.19 16.20
N PHE A 271 -7.62 -7.50 16.61
CA PHE A 271 -8.35 -6.78 17.67
C PHE A 271 -8.46 -7.52 18.99
N TYR A 272 -7.99 -8.76 19.05
CA TYR A 272 -7.91 -9.58 20.25
C TYR A 272 -6.66 -10.46 20.22
N GLY A 273 -5.76 -10.24 21.16
CA GLY A 273 -4.45 -10.89 21.20
C GLY A 273 -4.33 -11.99 22.27
N GLY A 274 -5.41 -12.44 22.91
CA GLY A 274 -5.35 -13.39 24.02
C GLY A 274 -4.68 -14.72 23.67
N ALA A 275 -4.69 -15.15 22.40
CA ALA A 275 -3.97 -16.32 21.90
C ALA A 275 -2.51 -16.05 21.52
N ARG A 276 -2.08 -14.78 21.49
CA ARG A 276 -0.74 -14.35 21.08
C ARG A 276 -0.08 -13.42 22.10
N LEU A 277 -0.27 -13.69 23.39
CA LEU A 277 0.32 -12.90 24.48
C LEU A 277 1.83 -12.67 24.30
N GLY A 278 2.30 -11.49 24.65
CA GLY A 278 3.67 -11.03 24.48
C GLY A 278 3.79 -9.82 23.55
N ALA A 279 5.00 -9.31 23.32
CA ALA A 279 5.23 -8.14 22.48
C ALA A 279 5.01 -8.39 20.98
N ASN A 280 5.06 -9.65 20.52
CA ASN A 280 4.82 -10.12 19.16
C ASN A 280 5.82 -9.55 18.11
N LEU A 281 7.13 -9.65 18.37
CA LEU A 281 8.14 -9.32 17.36
C LEU A 281 8.02 -10.29 16.16
N PHE A 282 8.08 -9.84 14.90
CA PHE A 282 8.32 -8.51 14.40
C PHE A 282 7.07 -7.83 13.85
N ALA A 283 5.90 -8.04 14.46
CA ALA A 283 4.73 -7.24 14.11
C ALA A 283 4.97 -5.75 14.41
N ASN A 284 4.32 -4.86 13.66
CA ASN A 284 4.34 -3.41 13.81
C ASN A 284 5.75 -2.82 13.96
N SER A 285 6.69 -3.35 13.18
CA SER A 285 8.11 -3.03 13.30
C SER A 285 8.70 -2.45 12.03
N LEU A 286 9.61 -1.51 12.16
CA LEU A 286 10.56 -1.20 11.11
C LEU A 286 11.77 -2.13 11.25
N VAL A 287 11.95 -3.03 10.28
CA VAL A 287 13.02 -4.01 10.28
C VAL A 287 14.05 -3.68 9.21
N ALA A 288 15.32 -3.59 9.57
CA ALA A 288 16.44 -3.41 8.64
C ALA A 288 17.18 -4.75 8.45
N LEU A 289 17.24 -5.20 7.20
CA LEU A 289 17.95 -6.42 6.84
C LEU A 289 19.10 -6.13 5.87
N ASP A 290 20.15 -6.94 5.95
CA ASP A 290 21.11 -7.08 4.84
C ASP A 290 20.36 -7.61 3.62
N ALA A 291 20.26 -6.81 2.57
CA ALA A 291 19.46 -7.12 1.39
C ALA A 291 19.93 -8.34 0.61
N ARG A 292 21.21 -8.72 0.76
CA ARG A 292 21.82 -9.89 0.09
C ARG A 292 21.49 -11.20 0.80
N THR A 293 21.37 -11.17 2.14
CA THR A 293 21.32 -12.40 2.97
C THR A 293 20.04 -12.55 3.77
N GLY A 294 19.22 -11.50 3.88
CA GLY A 294 18.03 -11.48 4.75
C GLY A 294 18.35 -11.39 6.25
N LYS A 295 19.65 -11.27 6.61
CA LYS A 295 20.05 -11.18 8.01
C LYS A 295 19.61 -9.85 8.63
N ARG A 296 18.91 -9.92 9.80
CA ARG A 296 18.52 -8.74 10.55
C ARG A 296 19.75 -7.98 11.06
N LEU A 297 19.78 -6.67 10.79
CA LEU A 297 20.77 -5.74 11.29
C LEU A 297 20.26 -5.05 12.55
N TRP A 298 19.05 -4.49 12.48
CA TRP A 298 18.35 -3.87 13.59
C TRP A 298 16.84 -3.86 13.33
N HIS A 299 16.06 -3.53 14.33
CA HIS A 299 14.62 -3.27 14.23
C HIS A 299 14.18 -2.29 15.30
N PHE A 300 13.00 -1.72 15.09
CA PHE A 300 12.28 -0.96 16.10
C PHE A 300 10.80 -1.28 16.02
N GLN A 301 10.19 -1.73 17.10
CA GLN A 301 8.75 -2.01 17.18
C GLN A 301 8.03 -0.73 17.56
N THR A 302 7.11 -0.26 16.72
CA THR A 302 6.38 0.99 16.90
C THR A 302 5.09 0.83 17.69
N VAL A 303 4.58 -0.40 17.81
CA VAL A 303 3.45 -0.79 18.66
C VAL A 303 3.70 -2.18 19.22
N HIS A 304 3.71 -2.32 20.54
CA HIS A 304 3.82 -3.59 21.22
C HIS A 304 2.44 -4.23 21.34
N HIS A 305 2.33 -5.53 21.08
CA HIS A 305 1.07 -6.29 21.20
C HIS A 305 -0.13 -5.53 20.62
N ASP A 306 -0.08 -5.27 19.34
CA ASP A 306 -1.07 -4.43 18.67
C ASP A 306 -2.49 -5.02 18.75
N LEU A 307 -3.45 -4.19 19.14
CA LEU A 307 -4.88 -4.47 19.24
C LEU A 307 -5.71 -3.45 18.44
N TRP A 308 -5.08 -2.64 17.58
CA TRP A 308 -5.70 -1.45 16.97
C TRP A 308 -5.49 -1.39 15.45
N ASP A 309 -4.94 -2.45 14.84
CA ASP A 309 -4.55 -2.44 13.41
C ASP A 309 -3.62 -1.23 13.09
N ARG A 310 -2.56 -1.07 13.91
CA ARG A 310 -1.57 0.01 13.78
C ARG A 310 -0.38 -0.36 12.91
N ASP A 311 -0.65 -0.98 11.77
CA ASP A 311 0.34 -1.28 10.74
C ASP A 311 1.27 -0.11 10.45
N LEU A 312 2.48 -0.40 10.01
CA LEU A 312 3.31 0.56 9.31
C LEU A 312 2.84 0.63 7.84
N PRO A 313 2.12 1.70 7.44
CA PRO A 313 1.27 1.67 6.24
C PRO A 313 2.02 2.00 4.95
N ALA A 314 3.27 2.44 5.02
CA ALA A 314 4.03 2.92 3.87
C ALA A 314 5.51 2.55 3.94
N ALA A 315 6.13 2.41 2.77
CA ALA A 315 7.58 2.32 2.66
C ALA A 315 8.25 3.55 3.31
N PRO A 316 9.29 3.37 4.15
CA PRO A 316 9.95 4.49 4.81
C PRO A 316 10.71 5.39 3.81
N ASN A 317 10.92 6.65 4.18
CA ASN A 317 11.69 7.58 3.37
C ASN A 317 13.14 7.62 3.84
N LEU A 318 14.10 7.43 2.93
CA LEU A 318 15.51 7.61 3.21
C LEU A 318 15.90 9.07 2.95
N VAL A 319 16.59 9.70 3.90
CA VAL A 319 16.97 11.10 3.84
C VAL A 319 18.32 11.32 4.53
N THR A 320 19.06 12.33 4.11
CA THR A 320 20.27 12.79 4.82
C THR A 320 19.97 14.08 5.54
N LEU A 321 20.07 14.07 6.86
CA LEU A 321 19.88 15.23 7.72
C LEU A 321 21.17 16.05 7.77
N THR A 322 21.02 17.36 7.93
CA THR A 322 22.13 18.30 8.21
C THR A 322 21.95 18.86 9.61
N ARG A 323 22.62 18.25 10.57
CA ARG A 323 22.70 18.72 11.98
C ARG A 323 24.13 19.18 12.22
N HIS A 324 24.41 20.46 11.96
CA HIS A 324 25.75 21.01 12.03
C HIS A 324 26.52 20.61 13.28
N PRO A 325 27.78 20.16 13.17
CA PRO A 325 28.60 20.05 11.95
C PRO A 325 28.37 18.71 11.18
N SER A 326 27.49 17.83 11.63
CA SER A 326 27.35 16.46 11.15
C SER A 326 26.25 16.33 10.08
N ARG A 327 26.47 15.37 9.16
CA ARG A 327 25.42 14.84 8.30
C ARG A 327 25.07 13.43 8.76
N ILE A 328 23.77 13.14 8.88
CA ILE A 328 23.26 11.86 9.38
C ILE A 328 22.37 11.25 8.31
N ASP A 329 22.71 10.07 7.86
CA ASP A 329 21.85 9.30 6.95
C ASP A 329 20.73 8.65 7.78
N ALA A 330 19.50 9.10 7.57
CA ALA A 330 18.34 8.74 8.36
C ALA A 330 17.31 7.95 7.56
N VAL A 331 16.48 7.20 8.27
CA VAL A 331 15.25 6.59 7.78
C VAL A 331 14.06 7.16 8.57
N ALA A 332 13.06 7.69 7.87
CA ALA A 332 11.84 8.24 8.43
C ALA A 332 10.66 7.31 8.14
N GLN A 333 9.98 6.84 9.18
CA GLN A 333 8.81 5.98 9.10
C GLN A 333 7.57 6.70 9.59
N ILE A 334 6.59 6.91 8.71
CA ILE A 334 5.25 7.37 9.10
C ILE A 334 4.39 6.19 9.56
N THR A 335 3.41 6.44 10.42
CA THR A 335 2.57 5.40 11.02
C THR A 335 1.08 5.69 10.88
N LYS A 336 0.23 4.65 10.98
CA LYS A 336 -1.23 4.80 11.13
C LYS A 336 -1.59 5.61 12.38
N SER A 337 -0.76 5.54 13.42
CA SER A 337 -0.92 6.37 14.64
C SER A 337 -0.65 7.87 14.43
N GLY A 338 -0.21 8.28 13.24
CA GLY A 338 0.07 9.69 12.94
C GLY A 338 1.44 10.17 13.46
N PHE A 339 2.36 9.28 13.79
CA PHE A 339 3.72 9.59 14.18
C PHE A 339 4.70 9.52 13.01
N VAL A 340 5.81 10.23 13.13
CA VAL A 340 7.03 10.04 12.34
C VAL A 340 8.14 9.56 13.27
N PHE A 341 8.56 8.32 13.11
CA PHE A 341 9.77 7.81 13.76
C PHE A 341 10.98 8.07 12.88
N LEU A 342 12.08 8.51 13.47
CA LEU A 342 13.29 8.88 12.74
C LEU A 342 14.51 8.19 13.35
N PHE A 343 15.20 7.38 12.56
CA PHE A 343 16.34 6.59 13.00
C PHE A 343 17.58 6.85 12.14
N ASP A 344 18.76 6.70 12.73
CA ASP A 344 19.98 6.47 11.96
C ASP A 344 19.82 5.19 11.14
N ARG A 345 20.00 5.29 9.82
CA ARG A 345 19.65 4.16 8.93
C ARG A 345 20.59 2.96 9.07
N GLN A 346 21.78 3.13 9.59
CA GLN A 346 22.76 2.06 9.77
C GLN A 346 22.60 1.35 11.10
N THR A 347 22.33 2.11 12.17
CA THR A 347 22.37 1.60 13.55
C THR A 347 20.97 1.38 14.15
N GLY A 348 19.94 2.01 13.61
CA GLY A 348 18.60 2.00 14.18
C GLY A 348 18.44 2.89 15.41
N GLN A 349 19.45 3.70 15.76
CA GLN A 349 19.36 4.62 16.89
C GLN A 349 18.34 5.72 16.60
N PRO A 350 17.39 5.99 17.53
CA PRO A 350 16.44 7.08 17.38
C PRO A 350 17.18 8.44 17.31
N LEU A 351 16.76 9.28 16.36
CA LEU A 351 17.35 10.61 16.18
C LEU A 351 16.60 11.71 16.95
N PHE A 352 15.43 11.39 17.49
CA PHE A 352 14.73 12.13 18.52
C PHE A 352 14.36 11.17 19.65
N PRO A 353 14.20 11.65 20.89
CA PRO A 353 13.82 10.78 22.01
C PRO A 353 12.49 10.08 21.75
N ILE A 354 12.40 8.83 22.18
CA ILE A 354 11.17 8.03 22.18
C ILE A 354 10.91 7.65 23.65
N GLU A 355 9.69 7.88 24.11
CA GLU A 355 9.28 7.62 25.49
C GLU A 355 8.29 6.46 25.53
N GLU A 356 8.55 5.49 26.40
CA GLU A 356 7.55 4.49 26.76
C GLU A 356 6.54 5.12 27.71
N ARG A 357 5.27 5.22 27.24
CA ARG A 357 4.18 5.80 28.03
C ARG A 357 3.15 4.75 28.35
N ALA A 358 2.65 4.77 29.60
CA ALA A 358 1.58 3.90 30.04
C ALA A 358 0.31 4.10 29.21
N VAL A 359 -0.36 2.98 28.88
CA VAL A 359 -1.59 2.94 28.10
C VAL A 359 -2.68 2.15 28.84
N PRO A 360 -3.96 2.32 28.52
CA PRO A 360 -5.06 1.63 29.19
C PRO A 360 -4.97 0.11 29.06
N ALA A 361 -5.33 -0.59 30.12
CA ALA A 361 -5.49 -2.04 30.09
C ALA A 361 -6.75 -2.46 29.31
N SER A 362 -6.73 -3.65 28.74
CA SER A 362 -7.93 -4.28 28.18
C SER A 362 -8.87 -4.75 29.30
N ASP A 363 -10.17 -4.69 29.06
CA ASP A 363 -11.23 -5.25 29.91
C ASP A 363 -11.80 -6.58 29.38
N LEU A 364 -11.24 -7.08 28.28
CA LEU A 364 -11.63 -8.36 27.69
C LEU A 364 -10.95 -9.52 28.43
N HIS A 365 -11.71 -10.52 28.77
CA HIS A 365 -11.18 -11.69 29.45
C HIS A 365 -10.12 -12.41 28.59
N GLY A 366 -8.95 -12.71 29.17
CA GLY A 366 -7.84 -13.40 28.49
C GLY A 366 -6.93 -12.49 27.68
N GLU A 367 -7.30 -11.21 27.45
CA GLU A 367 -6.47 -10.21 26.80
C GLU A 367 -5.57 -9.52 27.81
N GLN A 368 -4.31 -9.26 27.41
CA GLN A 368 -3.33 -8.53 28.19
C GLN A 368 -2.66 -7.48 27.31
N ALA A 369 -3.30 -6.32 27.17
CA ALA A 369 -2.70 -5.20 26.46
C ALA A 369 -1.31 -4.87 27.05
N TRP A 370 -0.33 -4.57 26.19
CA TRP A 370 1.00 -4.18 26.66
C TRP A 370 0.93 -2.90 27.47
N ALA A 371 1.60 -2.87 28.60
CA ALA A 371 1.43 -1.82 29.60
C ALA A 371 1.89 -0.41 29.14
N THR A 372 2.82 -0.36 28.19
CA THR A 372 3.35 0.89 27.63
C THR A 372 3.42 0.82 26.12
N GLN A 373 3.49 2.00 25.48
CA GLN A 373 3.72 2.10 24.05
C GLN A 373 4.76 3.19 23.75
N PRO A 374 5.52 3.08 22.64
CA PRO A 374 6.55 4.05 22.28
C PRO A 374 5.95 5.31 21.64
N PHE A 375 6.24 6.47 22.21
CA PHE A 375 5.82 7.79 21.72
C PHE A 375 7.05 8.60 21.32
N PRO A 376 7.24 8.95 20.03
CA PRO A 376 8.30 9.88 19.65
C PRO A 376 7.99 11.28 20.20
N VAL A 377 8.97 11.91 20.82
CA VAL A 377 8.83 13.26 21.38
C VAL A 377 8.78 14.30 20.26
N LYS A 378 9.50 14.04 19.16
CA LYS A 378 9.56 14.86 17.95
C LYS A 378 9.65 13.99 16.70
N PRO A 379 9.07 14.45 15.57
CA PRO A 379 8.12 15.56 15.43
C PRO A 379 6.85 15.35 16.24
N ALA A 380 6.11 16.42 16.50
CA ALA A 380 4.73 16.29 17.01
C ALA A 380 3.88 15.47 16.04
N PRO A 381 2.82 14.77 16.49
CA PRO A 381 1.98 13.94 15.63
C PRO A 381 1.38 14.71 14.45
N PHE A 382 1.38 14.11 13.26
CA PHE A 382 0.81 14.74 12.07
C PHE A 382 -0.70 14.47 11.92
N ALA A 383 -1.27 13.59 12.74
CA ALA A 383 -2.71 13.36 12.88
C ALA A 383 -3.15 13.62 14.32
N ARG A 384 -4.45 13.81 14.56
CA ARG A 384 -5.01 13.97 15.89
C ARG A 384 -4.86 12.68 16.70
N GLN A 385 -4.47 12.81 17.98
CA GLN A 385 -4.22 11.68 18.88
C GLN A 385 -5.34 11.46 19.88
N THR A 386 -6.18 12.45 20.09
CA THR A 386 -7.24 12.44 21.09
C THR A 386 -8.49 13.12 20.57
N MET A 387 -9.63 12.69 21.06
CA MET A 387 -10.93 13.27 20.78
C MET A 387 -11.45 13.96 22.04
N LEU A 388 -11.66 15.26 21.97
CA LEU A 388 -12.21 16.04 23.06
C LEU A 388 -13.73 16.16 22.93
N GLU A 389 -14.47 16.13 24.02
CA GLU A 389 -15.93 16.29 24.03
C GLU A 389 -16.38 17.56 23.27
N SER A 390 -15.63 18.66 23.42
CA SER A 390 -15.90 19.92 22.72
C SER A 390 -15.74 19.87 21.18
N ALA A 391 -15.06 18.83 20.71
CA ALA A 391 -14.81 18.62 19.27
C ALA A 391 -15.78 17.62 18.61
N VAL A 392 -16.59 16.91 19.39
CA VAL A 392 -17.53 15.91 18.85
C VAL A 392 -18.86 16.52 18.45
N THR A 393 -19.57 15.86 17.54
CA THR A 393 -20.91 16.25 17.09
C THR A 393 -22.03 15.53 17.88
N ASP A 394 -21.74 14.34 18.43
CA ASP A 394 -22.65 13.56 19.28
C ASP A 394 -22.00 13.28 20.66
N VAL A 395 -22.21 14.20 21.58
CA VAL A 395 -21.69 14.12 22.96
C VAL A 395 -22.26 12.93 23.74
N ARG A 396 -23.52 12.56 23.48
CA ARG A 396 -24.18 11.44 24.18
C ARG A 396 -23.47 10.11 23.82
N ARG A 397 -23.23 9.88 22.54
CA ARG A 397 -22.52 8.69 22.07
C ARG A 397 -21.07 8.70 22.54
N PHE A 398 -20.40 9.86 22.51
CA PHE A 398 -19.03 10.02 22.99
C PHE A 398 -18.87 9.53 24.44
N ARG A 399 -19.78 9.95 25.35
CA ARG A 399 -19.74 9.56 26.74
C ARG A 399 -20.06 8.08 27.00
N ALA A 400 -20.67 7.39 26.04
CA ALA A 400 -21.01 5.97 26.15
C ALA A 400 -19.88 5.05 25.66
N LEU A 401 -18.85 5.59 25.02
CA LEU A 401 -17.73 4.84 24.46
C LEU A 401 -16.45 5.03 25.29
N ARG A 402 -15.57 4.04 25.31
CA ARG A 402 -14.24 4.19 25.90
C ARG A 402 -13.38 5.12 25.05
N HIS A 403 -12.64 6.05 25.65
CA HIS A 403 -11.83 7.06 24.98
C HIS A 403 -10.64 7.55 25.81
N ASP A 404 -9.88 6.63 26.39
CA ASP A 404 -8.78 6.92 27.32
C ASP A 404 -7.45 7.28 26.60
N GLY A 405 -7.51 7.65 25.33
CA GLY A 405 -6.37 8.06 24.50
C GLY A 405 -6.12 7.15 23.29
N LEU A 406 -5.00 7.38 22.60
CA LEU A 406 -4.66 6.77 21.31
C LEU A 406 -4.72 5.23 21.33
N PHE A 407 -4.27 4.60 22.43
CA PHE A 407 -4.17 3.16 22.58
C PHE A 407 -5.22 2.62 23.56
N THR A 408 -6.45 3.15 23.51
CA THR A 408 -7.60 2.55 24.22
C THR A 408 -7.94 1.23 23.57
N PRO A 409 -7.83 0.06 24.27
CA PRO A 409 -8.12 -1.24 23.66
C PRO A 409 -9.59 -1.37 23.23
N PRO A 410 -9.90 -2.17 22.21
CA PRO A 410 -11.26 -2.55 21.86
C PRO A 410 -12.01 -3.11 23.06
N SER A 411 -13.29 -2.76 23.20
CA SER A 411 -14.12 -3.13 24.34
C SER A 411 -15.50 -3.62 23.91
N ARG A 412 -16.26 -4.17 24.85
CA ARG A 412 -17.65 -4.61 24.58
C ARG A 412 -18.60 -3.44 24.36
N GLU A 413 -18.38 -2.33 25.04
CA GLU A 413 -19.14 -1.08 24.88
C GLU A 413 -18.78 -0.34 23.60
N GLY A 414 -17.62 -0.63 23.04
CA GLY A 414 -16.98 0.08 21.95
C GLY A 414 -15.96 1.12 22.44
N SER A 415 -14.85 1.18 21.74
CA SER A 415 -13.76 2.13 22.00
C SER A 415 -13.57 3.06 20.81
N ILE A 416 -13.31 4.35 21.09
CA ILE A 416 -13.01 5.33 20.05
C ILE A 416 -11.57 5.11 19.57
N VAL A 417 -11.40 4.95 18.26
CA VAL A 417 -10.10 4.84 17.58
C VAL A 417 -9.87 6.11 16.76
N LEU A 418 -8.90 6.93 17.18
CA LEU A 418 -8.51 8.15 16.47
C LEU A 418 -6.97 8.31 16.51
N PRO A 419 -6.27 8.41 15.36
CA PRO A 419 -6.81 8.23 14.00
C PRO A 419 -7.51 6.87 13.83
N GLY A 420 -8.43 6.74 12.88
CA GLY A 420 -9.16 5.51 12.64
C GLY A 420 -8.30 4.37 12.08
N PHE A 421 -8.91 3.27 11.65
CA PHE A 421 -8.19 2.10 11.12
C PHE A 421 -7.52 2.38 9.77
N ASP A 422 -8.08 3.25 8.93
CA ASP A 422 -7.38 3.78 7.74
C ASP A 422 -6.14 4.61 8.11
N GLY A 423 -5.98 4.94 9.39
CA GLY A 423 -4.80 5.58 9.95
C GLY A 423 -4.74 7.08 9.77
N GLY A 424 -3.80 7.70 10.50
CA GLY A 424 -3.33 9.05 10.25
C GLY A 424 -2.54 9.10 8.93
N GLY A 425 -1.56 8.20 8.76
CA GLY A 425 -0.87 7.94 7.50
C GLY A 425 -1.35 6.65 6.83
N GLU A 426 -1.28 6.61 5.50
CA GLU A 426 -1.73 5.51 4.66
C GLU A 426 -0.67 5.11 3.62
N TRP A 427 -0.96 4.07 2.77
CA TRP A 427 0.00 3.54 1.77
C TRP A 427 0.57 4.58 0.83
N GLY A 428 -0.15 5.66 0.63
CA GLY A 428 0.34 6.82 -0.11
C GLY A 428 1.66 7.36 0.44
N GLY A 429 1.90 7.18 1.74
CA GLY A 429 3.16 7.54 2.39
C GLY A 429 3.46 9.02 2.36
N ALA A 430 4.74 9.36 2.55
CA ALA A 430 5.22 10.72 2.54
C ALA A 430 6.25 10.94 1.41
N ALA A 431 6.45 12.21 1.03
CA ALA A 431 7.56 12.63 0.19
C ALA A 431 8.58 13.40 1.01
N VAL A 432 9.86 13.28 0.68
CA VAL A 432 10.92 14.04 1.35
C VAL A 432 11.77 14.80 0.34
N ASP A 433 11.98 16.08 0.59
CA ASP A 433 12.93 16.89 -0.18
C ASP A 433 14.35 16.66 0.34
N PRO A 434 15.22 15.99 -0.43
CA PRO A 434 16.57 15.66 0.02
C PRO A 434 17.48 16.89 0.16
N GLU A 435 17.13 18.03 -0.45
CA GLU A 435 17.91 19.28 -0.37
C GLU A 435 17.69 19.99 0.96
N THR A 436 16.48 19.84 1.55
CA THR A 436 16.09 20.56 2.77
C THR A 436 15.75 19.65 3.93
N ALA A 437 15.66 18.34 3.71
CA ALA A 437 15.18 17.32 4.65
C ALA A 437 13.76 17.62 5.18
N VAL A 438 12.92 18.24 4.38
CA VAL A 438 11.50 18.47 4.72
C VAL A 438 10.66 17.31 4.22
N LEU A 439 9.90 16.72 5.15
CA LEU A 439 8.92 15.66 4.89
C LEU A 439 7.56 16.28 4.63
N TYR A 440 6.89 15.85 3.56
CA TYR A 440 5.52 16.21 3.21
C TYR A 440 4.64 15.00 3.41
N VAL A 441 3.64 15.09 4.29
CA VAL A 441 2.76 13.99 4.66
C VAL A 441 1.33 14.47 4.77
N ASN A 442 0.41 13.72 4.17
CA ASN A 442 -1.02 13.92 4.34
C ASN A 442 -1.57 12.99 5.43
N ALA A 443 -2.65 13.40 6.07
CA ALA A 443 -3.27 12.67 7.16
C ALA A 443 -4.79 12.68 7.06
N SER A 444 -5.41 11.60 7.60
CA SER A 444 -6.84 11.48 7.84
C SER A 444 -7.12 11.52 9.34
N ASP A 445 -8.08 12.35 9.75
CA ASP A 445 -8.51 12.55 11.14
C ASP A 445 -9.97 12.12 11.33
N VAL A 446 -10.32 10.91 10.91
CA VAL A 446 -11.68 10.36 10.98
C VAL A 446 -11.76 9.36 12.12
N PRO A 447 -12.70 9.56 13.09
CA PRO A 447 -12.86 8.63 14.20
C PRO A 447 -13.60 7.36 13.76
N TRP A 448 -13.19 6.23 14.34
CA TRP A 448 -13.85 4.95 14.19
C TRP A 448 -14.22 4.39 15.55
N ILE A 449 -15.06 3.34 15.58
CA ILE A 449 -15.45 2.63 16.78
C ILE A 449 -14.98 1.18 16.64
N ALA A 450 -14.20 0.72 17.62
CA ALA A 450 -13.79 -0.68 17.77
C ALA A 450 -14.65 -1.32 18.87
N ALA A 451 -15.52 -2.24 18.50
CA ALA A 451 -16.35 -2.99 19.45
C ALA A 451 -16.13 -4.49 19.31
N MET A 452 -16.16 -5.17 20.44
CA MET A 452 -16.04 -6.62 20.55
C MET A 452 -17.33 -7.22 21.09
N ARG A 453 -17.68 -8.42 20.64
CA ARG A 453 -18.75 -9.21 21.26
C ARG A 453 -18.23 -10.59 21.61
N GLU A 454 -18.83 -11.22 22.59
CA GLU A 454 -18.55 -12.61 22.90
C GLU A 454 -18.88 -13.51 21.70
N SER A 455 -17.98 -14.39 21.36
CA SER A 455 -18.20 -15.37 20.29
C SER A 455 -19.37 -16.27 20.68
N ALA A 456 -20.39 -16.37 19.82
CA ALA A 456 -21.53 -17.22 20.09
C ALA A 456 -21.06 -18.68 20.25
N THR A 457 -21.39 -19.33 21.35
CA THR A 457 -21.30 -20.77 21.50
C THR A 457 -22.33 -21.40 20.57
N LEU A 458 -21.93 -21.72 19.33
CA LEU A 458 -22.80 -22.46 18.41
C LEU A 458 -22.76 -23.96 18.76
N PRO A 459 -23.92 -24.67 18.76
CA PRO A 459 -23.93 -26.12 18.91
C PRO A 459 -23.02 -26.77 17.84
N ALA A 460 -22.38 -27.90 18.19
CA ALA A 460 -21.41 -28.61 17.34
C ALA A 460 -21.87 -28.96 15.91
N ALA A 461 -23.17 -28.91 15.64
CA ALA A 461 -23.76 -29.18 14.31
C ALA A 461 -23.63 -28.01 13.29
N THR A 462 -23.03 -26.87 13.66
CA THR A 462 -22.96 -25.65 12.80
C THR A 462 -21.53 -25.26 12.43
N ALA A 463 -20.59 -26.18 12.49
CA ALA A 463 -19.16 -25.92 12.25
C ALA A 463 -18.75 -25.59 10.78
N ALA A 464 -19.69 -25.53 9.85
CA ALA A 464 -19.47 -25.13 8.45
C ALA A 464 -19.10 -23.66 8.16
N PRO A 465 -19.19 -22.70 9.11
CA PRO A 465 -19.09 -21.28 8.78
C PRO A 465 -17.69 -20.66 8.77
N ARG A 466 -16.59 -21.37 9.12
CA ARG A 466 -15.28 -20.71 9.30
C ARG A 466 -14.63 -20.23 8.01
N ALA A 467 -14.60 -21.06 6.97
CA ALA A 467 -14.09 -20.65 5.67
C ALA A 467 -14.96 -19.52 5.11
N GLY A 468 -16.28 -19.61 5.27
CA GLY A 468 -17.21 -18.58 4.84
C GLY A 468 -17.12 -17.29 5.62
N HIS A 469 -16.83 -17.32 6.93
CA HIS A 469 -16.57 -16.12 7.73
C HIS A 469 -15.30 -15.41 7.27
N GLY A 470 -14.21 -16.14 7.04
CA GLY A 470 -12.97 -15.57 6.53
C GLY A 470 -13.16 -14.91 5.16
N VAL A 471 -13.85 -15.58 4.24
CA VAL A 471 -14.23 -15.00 2.92
C VAL A 471 -15.13 -13.77 3.12
N TYR A 472 -16.12 -13.85 4.02
CA TYR A 472 -17.01 -12.74 4.31
C TYR A 472 -16.25 -11.51 4.81
N THR A 473 -15.36 -11.69 5.80
CA THR A 473 -14.58 -10.62 6.40
C THR A 473 -13.63 -9.99 5.38
N ALA A 474 -12.97 -10.81 4.57
CA ALA A 474 -12.04 -10.32 3.55
C ALA A 474 -12.72 -9.57 2.40
N VAL A 475 -13.95 -9.96 2.03
CA VAL A 475 -14.57 -9.55 0.75
C VAL A 475 -15.83 -8.74 0.95
N CYS A 476 -16.67 -9.08 1.92
CA CYS A 476 -18.04 -8.58 2.05
C CYS A 476 -18.21 -7.58 3.20
N ALA A 477 -17.45 -7.76 4.30
CA ALA A 477 -17.61 -6.99 5.53
C ALA A 477 -17.33 -5.50 5.33
N GLY A 478 -16.42 -5.13 4.44
CA GLY A 478 -16.14 -3.73 4.10
C GLY A 478 -17.37 -2.94 3.64
N CYS A 479 -18.33 -3.62 3.01
CA CYS A 479 -19.59 -3.02 2.53
C CYS A 479 -20.77 -3.38 3.42
N HIS A 480 -20.91 -4.66 3.80
CA HIS A 480 -22.09 -5.16 4.51
C HIS A 480 -21.96 -5.10 6.04
N GLY A 481 -20.84 -4.58 6.58
CA GLY A 481 -20.53 -4.59 8.01
C GLY A 481 -20.10 -5.99 8.48
N ALA A 482 -19.19 -6.10 9.44
CA ALA A 482 -18.79 -7.39 9.99
C ALA A 482 -19.94 -8.09 10.71
N ASP A 483 -20.87 -7.32 11.25
CA ASP A 483 -22.12 -7.80 11.89
C ASP A 483 -23.24 -8.12 10.88
N ARG A 484 -23.00 -7.97 9.58
CA ARG A 484 -23.96 -8.18 8.48
C ARG A 484 -25.19 -7.28 8.51
N ARG A 485 -25.19 -6.19 9.29
CA ARG A 485 -26.32 -5.25 9.38
C ARG A 485 -26.45 -4.33 8.17
N GLY A 486 -25.43 -4.30 7.32
CA GLY A 486 -25.36 -3.41 6.17
C GLY A 486 -24.82 -2.02 6.54
N GLN A 487 -24.51 -1.23 5.53
CA GLN A 487 -24.10 0.17 5.63
C GLN A 487 -24.83 0.97 4.54
N GLU A 488 -24.69 2.30 4.52
CA GLU A 488 -25.44 3.26 3.67
C GLU A 488 -25.86 2.78 2.26
N ARG A 489 -25.05 1.98 1.59
CA ARG A 489 -25.30 1.50 0.19
C ARG A 489 -25.33 0.00 0.07
N ALA A 490 -25.05 -0.74 1.13
CA ALA A 490 -25.05 -2.18 1.15
C ALA A 490 -26.13 -2.69 2.11
N PRO A 491 -27.09 -3.49 1.62
CA PRO A 491 -28.22 -3.93 2.46
C PRO A 491 -27.76 -4.86 3.56
N SER A 492 -28.53 -4.92 4.64
CA SER A 492 -28.35 -5.91 5.70
C SER A 492 -28.47 -7.33 5.14
N LEU A 493 -27.51 -8.18 5.48
CA LEU A 493 -27.51 -9.61 5.17
C LEU A 493 -28.10 -10.45 6.31
N LEU A 494 -28.48 -9.81 7.44
CA LEU A 494 -29.22 -10.48 8.50
C LEU A 494 -30.57 -10.96 7.95
N GLY A 495 -30.88 -12.24 8.16
CA GLY A 495 -32.12 -12.84 7.67
C GLY A 495 -32.22 -12.87 6.14
N VAL A 496 -31.11 -12.80 5.39
CA VAL A 496 -31.12 -12.89 3.92
C VAL A 496 -31.81 -14.16 3.42
N LYS A 497 -31.69 -15.26 4.15
CA LYS A 497 -32.35 -16.56 3.86
C LYS A 497 -33.87 -16.48 3.77
N ALA A 498 -34.49 -15.53 4.49
CA ALA A 498 -35.94 -15.32 4.41
C ALA A 498 -36.36 -14.53 3.15
N ARG A 499 -35.41 -13.90 2.44
CA ARG A 499 -35.68 -13.00 1.31
C ARG A 499 -35.18 -13.53 -0.03
N MET A 500 -34.20 -14.43 -0.01
CA MET A 500 -33.54 -14.97 -1.22
C MET A 500 -33.25 -16.46 -1.04
N SER A 501 -33.25 -17.24 -2.15
CA SER A 501 -32.76 -18.61 -2.15
C SER A 501 -31.23 -18.66 -2.22
N ALA A 502 -30.61 -19.84 -1.97
CA ALA A 502 -29.17 -20.03 -2.10
C ALA A 502 -28.65 -19.69 -3.51
N GLU A 503 -29.40 -20.12 -4.54
CA GLU A 503 -29.08 -19.87 -5.95
C GLU A 503 -29.19 -18.37 -6.30
N GLN A 504 -30.17 -17.68 -5.71
CA GLN A 504 -30.30 -16.24 -5.90
C GLN A 504 -29.13 -15.49 -5.25
N VAL A 505 -28.71 -15.88 -4.04
CA VAL A 505 -27.52 -15.32 -3.38
C VAL A 505 -26.26 -15.64 -4.17
N GLN A 506 -26.10 -16.88 -4.62
CA GLN A 506 -24.99 -17.25 -5.49
C GLN A 506 -24.96 -16.38 -6.76
N GLY A 507 -26.11 -16.22 -7.41
CA GLY A 507 -26.20 -15.38 -8.60
C GLY A 507 -25.84 -13.89 -8.35
N VAL A 508 -26.15 -13.37 -7.15
CA VAL A 508 -25.74 -12.00 -6.76
C VAL A 508 -24.22 -11.95 -6.49
N ILE A 509 -23.66 -12.96 -5.83
CA ILE A 509 -22.19 -13.05 -5.61
C ILE A 509 -21.47 -13.12 -6.96
N GLU A 510 -21.95 -13.93 -7.90
CA GLU A 510 -21.31 -14.11 -9.19
C GLU A 510 -21.43 -12.90 -10.11
N ARG A 511 -22.59 -12.27 -10.16
CA ARG A 511 -22.86 -11.19 -11.14
C ARG A 511 -22.79 -9.80 -10.55
N GLY A 512 -22.75 -9.67 -9.22
CA GLY A 512 -22.97 -8.40 -8.54
C GLY A 512 -24.44 -7.95 -8.59
N ARG A 513 -24.78 -6.86 -7.90
CA ARG A 513 -26.08 -6.21 -7.94
C ARG A 513 -26.01 -4.76 -7.48
N GLY A 514 -26.33 -3.82 -8.35
CA GLY A 514 -26.26 -2.39 -8.02
C GLY A 514 -24.83 -1.96 -7.71
N PHE A 515 -24.54 -1.56 -6.46
CA PHE A 515 -23.19 -1.18 -6.01
C PHE A 515 -22.32 -2.37 -5.59
N MET A 516 -22.88 -3.56 -5.49
CA MET A 516 -22.13 -4.78 -5.16
C MET A 516 -21.40 -5.28 -6.40
N PRO A 517 -20.05 -5.37 -6.37
CA PRO A 517 -19.26 -5.88 -7.49
C PRO A 517 -19.53 -7.38 -7.73
N SER A 518 -19.13 -7.86 -8.90
CA SER A 518 -19.11 -9.29 -9.22
C SER A 518 -17.95 -9.97 -8.49
N PHE A 519 -18.24 -11.10 -7.88
CA PHE A 519 -17.27 -11.99 -7.25
C PHE A 519 -17.22 -13.35 -8.00
N ALA A 520 -17.50 -13.34 -9.30
CA ALA A 520 -17.45 -14.55 -10.13
C ALA A 520 -16.09 -15.26 -10.05
N GLY A 521 -15.01 -14.51 -9.84
CA GLY A 521 -13.65 -15.03 -9.68
C GLY A 521 -13.37 -15.75 -8.35
N LEU A 522 -14.28 -15.70 -7.36
CA LEU A 522 -14.12 -16.49 -6.15
C LEU A 522 -14.17 -17.99 -6.49
N PRO A 523 -13.28 -18.81 -5.92
CA PRO A 523 -13.35 -20.27 -6.03
C PRO A 523 -14.72 -20.81 -5.62
N GLU A 524 -15.20 -21.86 -6.27
CA GLU A 524 -16.50 -22.47 -5.96
C GLU A 524 -16.60 -22.93 -4.48
N ALA A 525 -15.49 -23.36 -3.91
CA ALA A 525 -15.43 -23.74 -2.50
C ALA A 525 -15.66 -22.53 -1.57
N GLU A 526 -15.10 -21.37 -1.90
CA GLU A 526 -15.27 -20.13 -1.15
C GLU A 526 -16.66 -19.54 -1.29
N LYS A 527 -17.22 -19.54 -2.50
CA LYS A 527 -18.63 -19.14 -2.73
C LYS A 527 -19.59 -20.01 -1.92
N ARG A 528 -19.34 -21.32 -1.89
CA ARG A 528 -20.12 -22.28 -1.13
C ARG A 528 -20.04 -22.02 0.38
N ALA A 529 -18.80 -21.87 0.89
CA ALA A 529 -18.56 -21.55 2.28
C ALA A 529 -19.21 -20.21 2.70
N LEU A 530 -19.17 -19.19 1.82
CA LEU A 530 -19.85 -17.91 2.04
C LEU A 530 -21.36 -18.06 2.11
N ILE A 531 -21.97 -18.86 1.22
CA ILE A 531 -23.41 -19.14 1.22
C ILE A 531 -23.82 -19.87 2.51
N GLU A 532 -22.98 -20.81 2.98
CA GLU A 532 -23.16 -21.50 4.25
C GLU A 532 -23.07 -20.53 5.44
N TYR A 533 -22.09 -19.65 5.45
CA TYR A 533 -21.95 -18.61 6.46
C TYR A 533 -23.16 -17.65 6.52
N LEU A 534 -23.81 -17.42 5.39
CA LEU A 534 -25.06 -16.64 5.32
C LEU A 534 -26.29 -17.44 5.79
N GLY A 535 -26.12 -18.69 6.21
CA GLY A 535 -27.16 -19.50 6.87
C GLY A 535 -27.89 -20.50 5.99
N TYR A 536 -27.38 -20.78 4.76
CA TYR A 536 -27.95 -21.81 3.88
C TYR A 536 -27.31 -23.17 4.17
N ALA A 537 -28.07 -24.26 4.00
CA ALA A 537 -27.56 -25.60 4.23
C ALA A 537 -26.53 -26.01 3.17
N ALA A 538 -25.39 -26.55 3.62
CA ALA A 538 -24.40 -27.16 2.74
C ALA A 538 -24.87 -28.55 2.29
N THR A 539 -24.85 -28.82 1.03
CA THR A 539 -24.98 -30.18 0.51
C THR A 539 -23.60 -30.81 0.40
N GLY A 540 -23.21 -31.60 1.39
CA GLY A 540 -22.24 -32.68 1.20
C GLY A 540 -20.78 -32.48 1.66
N LEU A 541 -20.43 -31.60 2.58
CA LEU A 541 -19.08 -31.53 3.16
C LEU A 541 -19.11 -31.53 4.69
N SER A 542 -18.45 -32.55 5.29
CA SER A 542 -18.17 -32.61 6.72
C SER A 542 -16.81 -31.96 7.00
N TRP A 543 -16.78 -30.98 7.91
CA TRP A 543 -15.57 -30.35 8.41
C TRP A 543 -15.38 -30.73 9.88
N HIS A 544 -14.21 -31.21 10.22
CA HIS A 544 -13.80 -31.35 11.62
C HIS A 544 -13.09 -30.07 12.05
N ALA A 545 -13.71 -29.31 12.92
CA ALA A 545 -13.13 -28.12 13.50
C ALA A 545 -12.69 -28.44 14.95
N ASP A 546 -11.46 -28.11 15.26
CA ASP A 546 -10.95 -28.12 16.64
C ASP A 546 -11.62 -26.98 17.42
N GLU A 547 -12.50 -27.31 18.35
CA GLU A 547 -13.24 -26.35 19.18
C GLU A 547 -12.36 -25.63 20.22
N SER A 548 -11.14 -26.14 20.47
CA SER A 548 -10.23 -25.59 21.49
C SER A 548 -9.51 -24.29 21.04
N ALA A 549 -9.65 -23.88 19.77
CA ALA A 549 -8.91 -22.77 19.18
C ALA A 549 -9.75 -21.51 18.86
N ARG A 550 -10.97 -21.36 19.35
CA ARG A 550 -11.79 -20.17 19.06
C ARG A 550 -11.42 -18.99 19.97
N SER A 551 -11.20 -17.83 19.35
CA SER A 551 -11.17 -16.56 20.08
C SER A 551 -12.49 -16.41 20.85
N PRO A 552 -12.45 -16.07 22.16
CA PRO A 552 -13.66 -15.85 22.95
C PRO A 552 -14.43 -14.60 22.53
N TYR A 553 -13.80 -13.75 21.70
CA TYR A 553 -14.38 -12.52 21.20
C TYR A 553 -14.26 -12.41 19.69
N GLU A 554 -15.27 -11.82 19.07
CA GLU A 554 -15.30 -11.43 17.66
C GLU A 554 -15.31 -9.90 17.54
N PHE A 555 -14.55 -9.37 16.62
CA PHE A 555 -14.62 -7.96 16.24
C PHE A 555 -15.94 -7.65 15.54
N VAL A 556 -16.65 -6.62 15.97
CA VAL A 556 -17.99 -6.30 15.44
C VAL A 556 -17.91 -5.61 14.07
N GLY A 557 -16.72 -5.08 13.71
CA GLY A 557 -16.43 -4.54 12.38
C GLY A 557 -15.97 -3.09 12.38
N TYR A 558 -15.61 -2.67 11.18
CA TYR A 558 -15.02 -1.37 10.92
C TYR A 558 -16.10 -0.30 10.80
N GLU A 559 -16.48 0.32 11.94
CA GLU A 559 -17.49 1.37 11.98
C GLU A 559 -16.82 2.76 11.96
N ARG A 560 -16.94 3.48 10.82
CA ARG A 560 -16.62 4.92 10.78
C ARG A 560 -17.67 5.66 11.61
N TRP A 561 -17.24 6.38 12.61
CA TRP A 561 -18.18 7.17 13.39
C TRP A 561 -18.54 8.46 12.66
N ARG A 562 -19.79 8.51 12.19
CA ARG A 562 -20.36 9.62 11.43
C ARG A 562 -21.52 10.26 12.17
N ASP A 563 -21.77 11.53 11.90
CA ASP A 563 -22.95 12.26 12.38
C ASP A 563 -24.19 11.99 11.50
N SER A 564 -25.31 12.65 11.83
CA SER A 564 -26.56 12.52 11.07
C SER A 564 -26.51 13.02 9.63
N ASN A 565 -25.51 13.80 9.28
CA ASN A 565 -25.29 14.30 7.92
C ASN A 565 -24.36 13.37 7.10
N GLY A 566 -23.80 12.33 7.73
CA GLY A 566 -22.83 11.44 7.12
C GLY A 566 -21.39 11.96 7.20
N ASP A 567 -21.16 13.08 7.86
CA ASP A 567 -19.81 13.63 8.10
C ASP A 567 -19.13 12.90 9.28
N PRO A 568 -17.79 12.88 9.35
CA PRO A 568 -17.08 12.37 10.53
C PRO A 568 -17.58 13.04 11.82
N ALA A 569 -17.84 12.26 12.86
CA ALA A 569 -18.41 12.74 14.13
C ALA A 569 -17.47 13.63 14.96
N ILE A 570 -16.53 14.25 14.34
CA ILE A 570 -15.58 15.21 14.91
C ILE A 570 -15.54 16.46 14.04
N LYS A 571 -15.39 17.64 14.66
CA LYS A 571 -15.27 18.91 13.93
C LYS A 571 -14.06 18.92 12.98
N PRO A 572 -14.18 19.52 11.78
CA PRO A 572 -13.07 19.61 10.81
C PRO A 572 -11.86 20.39 11.36
N PRO A 573 -10.68 20.32 10.69
CA PRO A 573 -10.45 19.63 9.42
C PRO A 573 -10.35 18.11 9.60
N TRP A 574 -10.89 17.32 8.64
CA TRP A 574 -10.85 15.86 8.67
C TRP A 574 -9.65 15.26 7.93
N GLY A 575 -8.93 16.11 7.21
CA GLY A 575 -7.69 15.76 6.56
C GLY A 575 -6.76 16.97 6.51
N THR A 576 -5.46 16.71 6.49
CA THR A 576 -4.40 17.73 6.45
C THR A 576 -3.27 17.33 5.53
N LEU A 577 -2.51 18.32 5.05
CA LEU A 577 -1.19 18.16 4.46
C LEU A 577 -0.20 18.96 5.28
N SER A 578 0.90 18.33 5.70
CA SER A 578 1.90 18.90 6.59
C SER A 578 3.28 18.89 5.94
N ALA A 579 4.09 19.93 6.20
CA ALA A 579 5.52 19.96 5.93
C ALA A 579 6.28 19.99 7.24
N ILE A 580 7.14 18.99 7.47
CA ILE A 580 7.88 18.77 8.71
C ILE A 580 9.36 18.83 8.41
N ASP A 581 10.10 19.69 9.07
CA ASP A 581 11.56 19.74 8.99
C ASP A 581 12.18 18.63 9.85
N LEU A 582 12.71 17.60 9.21
CA LEU A 582 13.30 16.46 9.91
C LEU A 582 14.60 16.77 10.63
N ASN A 583 15.28 17.89 10.32
CA ASN A 583 16.48 18.31 11.06
C ASN A 583 16.12 18.77 12.49
N SER A 584 15.03 19.53 12.64
CA SER A 584 14.58 20.09 13.92
C SER A 584 13.39 19.34 14.54
N GLY A 585 12.61 18.62 13.74
CA GLY A 585 11.34 18.01 14.13
C GLY A 585 10.19 19.01 14.21
N GLU A 586 10.34 20.22 13.66
CA GLU A 586 9.34 21.27 13.72
C GLU A 586 8.52 21.34 12.41
N TYR A 587 7.26 21.79 12.54
CA TYR A 587 6.41 22.04 11.37
C TYR A 587 6.84 23.34 10.68
N ARG A 588 6.98 23.28 9.35
CA ARG A 588 7.09 24.49 8.53
C ARG A 588 5.70 25.04 8.22
N TRP A 589 4.76 24.16 7.92
CA TRP A 589 3.36 24.52 7.72
C TRP A 589 2.48 23.25 7.83
N ARG A 590 1.20 23.49 8.11
CA ARG A 590 0.12 22.49 8.04
C ARG A 590 -1.12 23.17 7.48
N ILE A 591 -1.78 22.55 6.51
CA ILE A 591 -2.98 23.07 5.85
C ILE A 591 -4.07 22.02 5.83
N PRO A 592 -5.37 22.43 5.86
CA PRO A 592 -6.48 21.52 5.58
C PRO A 592 -6.38 20.94 4.17
N LEU A 593 -6.73 19.65 4.01
CA LEU A 593 -6.76 18.97 2.73
C LEU A 593 -7.88 17.91 2.72
N GLY A 594 -9.08 18.29 2.27
CA GLY A 594 -10.21 17.38 2.10
C GLY A 594 -10.67 16.66 3.36
N GLY A 595 -11.26 15.48 3.17
CA GLY A 595 -11.69 14.53 4.20
C GLY A 595 -10.74 13.36 4.33
N GLU A 596 -11.28 12.12 4.29
CA GLU A 596 -10.48 10.89 4.22
C GLU A 596 -9.59 10.87 2.99
N GLN A 597 -8.37 10.41 3.16
CA GLN A 597 -7.33 10.48 2.13
C GLN A 597 -6.62 9.12 2.00
N TYR A 598 -6.35 8.77 0.74
CA TYR A 598 -5.44 7.67 0.39
C TYR A 598 -4.39 8.23 -0.56
N GLY A 599 -3.47 7.43 -1.07
CA GLY A 599 -2.40 7.98 -1.89
C GLY A 599 -1.51 8.97 -1.15
N GLY A 600 -0.54 9.55 -1.81
CA GLY A 600 0.42 10.43 -1.19
C GLY A 600 0.97 11.52 -2.12
N PRO A 601 1.80 12.43 -1.56
CA PRO A 601 2.43 13.49 -2.33
C PRO A 601 3.67 13.00 -3.07
N ILE A 602 4.06 13.80 -4.09
CA ILE A 602 5.42 13.87 -4.60
C ILE A 602 5.94 15.30 -4.48
N VAL A 603 7.26 15.47 -4.39
CA VAL A 603 7.90 16.78 -4.31
C VAL A 603 8.93 16.97 -5.41
N THR A 604 9.08 18.20 -5.94
CA THR A 604 9.99 18.47 -7.05
C THR A 604 10.98 19.60 -6.72
N ARG A 605 12.13 19.59 -7.42
CA ARG A 605 13.08 20.73 -7.39
C ARG A 605 12.41 22.03 -7.87
N GLY A 606 11.43 21.95 -8.75
CA GLY A 606 10.63 23.10 -9.21
C GLY A 606 9.82 23.80 -8.11
N GLY A 607 9.91 23.34 -6.86
CA GLY A 607 9.29 23.99 -5.71
C GLY A 607 7.86 23.56 -5.44
N LEU A 608 7.42 22.43 -5.99
CA LEU A 608 6.04 21.97 -5.97
C LEU A 608 5.86 20.68 -5.17
N VAL A 609 4.71 20.57 -4.49
CA VAL A 609 4.15 19.34 -3.94
C VAL A 609 2.88 19.01 -4.72
N PHE A 610 2.87 17.87 -5.43
CA PHE A 610 1.70 17.39 -6.14
C PHE A 610 0.99 16.31 -5.35
N ILE A 611 -0.34 16.38 -5.24
CA ILE A 611 -1.16 15.38 -4.54
C ILE A 611 -2.58 15.36 -5.11
N ALA A 612 -3.17 14.15 -5.20
CA ALA A 612 -4.57 13.95 -5.55
C ALA A 612 -5.41 13.42 -4.38
N ALA A 613 -5.06 12.34 -3.77
CA ALA A 613 -5.45 11.72 -2.49
C ALA A 613 -6.90 11.85 -1.96
N THR A 614 -7.68 12.85 -2.34
CA THR A 614 -8.97 13.23 -1.72
C THR A 614 -10.19 12.81 -2.53
N GLN A 615 -11.33 12.60 -1.85
CA GLN A 615 -12.61 12.20 -2.48
C GLN A 615 -13.18 13.20 -3.50
N ASP A 616 -12.77 14.47 -3.42
CA ASP A 616 -13.27 15.55 -4.27
C ASP A 616 -12.78 15.49 -5.72
N ALA A 617 -12.04 14.44 -6.07
CA ALA A 617 -11.44 14.22 -7.40
C ALA A 617 -10.54 15.38 -7.87
N LYS A 618 -9.91 16.09 -6.93
CA LYS A 618 -9.01 17.20 -7.26
C LYS A 618 -7.55 16.73 -7.29
N PHE A 619 -6.84 17.16 -8.33
CA PHE A 619 -5.39 17.07 -8.39
C PHE A 619 -4.80 18.44 -8.19
N ARG A 620 -3.89 18.58 -7.21
CA ARG A 620 -3.40 19.86 -6.72
C ARG A 620 -1.88 19.94 -6.76
N ALA A 621 -1.38 21.18 -6.94
CA ALA A 621 0.02 21.54 -6.75
C ALA A 621 0.13 22.67 -5.73
N PHE A 622 0.94 22.44 -4.70
CA PHE A 622 1.21 23.41 -3.63
C PHE A 622 2.66 23.90 -3.72
N ASP A 623 2.90 25.14 -3.30
CA ASP A 623 4.25 25.65 -3.05
C ASP A 623 4.85 24.89 -1.87
N LYS A 624 5.97 24.18 -2.09
CA LYS A 624 6.60 23.33 -1.06
C LYS A 624 7.07 24.09 0.18
N ARG A 625 7.32 25.41 0.09
CA ARG A 625 7.83 26.22 1.20
C ARG A 625 6.73 26.78 2.07
N THR A 626 5.55 27.07 1.48
CA THR A 626 4.48 27.83 2.15
C THR A 626 3.18 27.06 2.31
N GLY A 627 2.99 25.96 1.60
CA GLY A 627 1.71 25.24 1.55
C GLY A 627 0.63 25.95 0.72
N ARG A 628 0.96 27.06 0.04
CA ARG A 628 -0.01 27.79 -0.77
C ARG A 628 -0.40 26.98 -2.01
N LEU A 629 -1.70 26.82 -2.26
CA LEU A 629 -2.23 26.22 -3.49
C LEU A 629 -1.87 27.11 -4.69
N LEU A 630 -1.22 26.51 -5.69
CA LEU A 630 -0.78 27.19 -6.91
C LEU A 630 -1.56 26.75 -8.14
N TRP A 631 -2.05 25.52 -8.14
CA TRP A 631 -2.81 24.96 -9.25
C TRP A 631 -3.71 23.82 -8.77
N GLU A 632 -4.87 23.71 -9.38
CA GLU A 632 -5.85 22.64 -9.14
C GLU A 632 -6.58 22.30 -10.43
N THR A 633 -6.91 21.02 -10.62
CA THR A 633 -7.77 20.53 -11.69
C THR A 633 -8.65 19.40 -11.20
N THR A 634 -9.76 19.14 -11.89
CA THR A 634 -10.67 18.05 -11.58
C THR A 634 -10.32 16.84 -12.45
N LEU A 635 -10.17 15.67 -11.81
CA LEU A 635 -9.96 14.38 -12.44
C LEU A 635 -11.29 13.70 -12.79
N PRO A 636 -11.31 12.71 -13.71
CA PRO A 636 -12.51 11.90 -14.02
C PRO A 636 -13.10 11.16 -12.82
N ALA A 637 -12.25 10.78 -11.86
CA ALA A 637 -12.56 10.16 -10.58
C ALA A 637 -11.45 10.51 -9.56
N PRO A 638 -11.63 10.28 -8.25
CA PRO A 638 -10.58 10.50 -7.25
C PRO A 638 -9.27 9.81 -7.58
N GLY A 639 -8.15 10.50 -7.36
CA GLY A 639 -6.80 9.99 -7.60
C GLY A 639 -6.19 9.43 -6.32
N TYR A 640 -6.59 8.25 -5.88
CA TYR A 640 -6.06 7.63 -4.66
C TYR A 640 -4.66 7.02 -4.83
N ALA A 641 -4.09 7.05 -6.02
CA ALA A 641 -2.70 6.66 -6.27
C ALA A 641 -1.75 7.86 -6.05
N THR A 642 -0.50 7.57 -5.70
CA THR A 642 0.56 8.59 -5.68
C THR A 642 0.92 8.95 -7.13
N PRO A 643 1.06 10.25 -7.49
CA PRO A 643 1.51 10.65 -8.81
C PRO A 643 2.97 10.23 -9.10
N SER A 644 3.37 10.33 -10.37
CA SER A 644 4.79 10.30 -10.75
C SER A 644 5.12 11.42 -11.72
N THR A 645 6.41 11.81 -11.82
CA THR A 645 6.87 12.85 -12.75
C THR A 645 8.16 12.44 -13.42
N TYR A 646 8.25 12.70 -14.71
CA TYR A 646 9.35 12.28 -15.58
C TYR A 646 9.51 13.26 -16.73
N ALA A 647 10.57 13.12 -17.52
CA ALA A 647 10.76 13.88 -18.76
C ALA A 647 11.00 12.94 -19.94
N VAL A 648 10.48 13.33 -21.10
CA VAL A 648 10.77 12.71 -22.40
C VAL A 648 11.13 13.83 -23.38
N ASP A 649 12.25 13.71 -24.06
CA ASP A 649 12.76 14.70 -25.00
C ASP A 649 12.79 16.12 -24.42
N GLY A 650 13.22 16.24 -23.15
CA GLY A 650 13.34 17.50 -22.44
C GLY A 650 12.00 18.14 -22.02
N LYS A 651 10.87 17.45 -22.20
CA LYS A 651 9.56 17.89 -21.76
C LYS A 651 9.13 17.13 -20.51
N GLN A 652 8.85 17.86 -19.41
CA GLN A 652 8.38 17.28 -18.15
C GLN A 652 6.89 16.99 -18.18
N TYR A 653 6.54 15.84 -17.62
CA TYR A 653 5.17 15.37 -17.41
C TYR A 653 4.93 15.05 -15.94
N VAL A 654 3.69 15.21 -15.50
CA VAL A 654 3.19 14.70 -14.22
C VAL A 654 1.99 13.83 -14.52
N VAL A 655 2.02 12.56 -14.13
CA VAL A 655 0.95 11.60 -14.38
C VAL A 655 0.32 11.12 -13.08
N VAL A 656 -1.00 10.92 -13.10
CA VAL A 656 -1.76 10.39 -11.98
C VAL A 656 -2.81 9.41 -12.46
N ALA A 657 -3.06 8.34 -11.68
CA ALA A 657 -4.21 7.47 -11.87
C ALA A 657 -5.46 8.10 -11.25
N ALA A 658 -6.52 8.20 -12.02
CA ALA A 658 -7.84 8.67 -11.59
C ALA A 658 -8.80 7.47 -11.50
N GLY A 659 -8.50 6.52 -10.60
CA GLY A 659 -9.23 5.24 -10.49
C GLY A 659 -10.49 5.28 -9.64
N GLY A 660 -10.54 6.14 -8.63
CA GLY A 660 -11.65 6.23 -7.68
C GLY A 660 -11.90 4.91 -6.92
N GLY A 661 -13.16 4.59 -6.70
CA GLY A 661 -13.67 3.29 -6.20
C GLY A 661 -13.71 3.13 -4.68
N LYS A 662 -12.91 3.87 -3.91
CA LYS A 662 -12.97 3.87 -2.45
C LYS A 662 -14.00 4.87 -1.92
N LEU A 663 -14.45 4.63 -0.68
CA LEU A 663 -15.38 5.52 0.05
C LEU A 663 -16.67 5.81 -0.73
N GLY A 664 -17.12 4.87 -1.56
CA GLY A 664 -18.30 5.05 -2.40
C GLY A 664 -18.14 6.09 -3.52
N SER A 665 -16.91 6.54 -3.80
CA SER A 665 -16.65 7.47 -4.89
C SER A 665 -16.77 6.81 -6.26
N LYS A 666 -16.97 7.62 -7.30
CA LYS A 666 -17.00 7.18 -8.70
C LYS A 666 -15.71 6.45 -9.06
N SER A 667 -15.84 5.30 -9.70
CA SER A 667 -14.72 4.57 -10.31
C SER A 667 -14.41 5.07 -11.72
N SER A 668 -13.16 4.91 -12.16
CA SER A 668 -12.71 5.16 -13.52
C SER A 668 -11.49 4.28 -13.83
N ASP A 669 -11.23 4.11 -15.12
CA ASP A 669 -10.11 3.35 -15.67
C ASP A 669 -9.00 4.24 -16.24
N THR A 670 -8.86 5.46 -15.73
CA THR A 670 -8.16 6.54 -16.42
C THR A 670 -6.81 6.86 -15.79
N TYR A 671 -5.78 7.01 -16.65
CA TYR A 671 -4.53 7.71 -16.35
C TYR A 671 -4.51 9.04 -17.07
N VAL A 672 -4.11 10.11 -16.37
CA VAL A 672 -4.03 11.46 -16.92
C VAL A 672 -2.63 12.04 -16.72
N ALA A 673 -2.00 12.47 -17.79
CA ALA A 673 -0.72 13.17 -17.73
C ALA A 673 -0.88 14.64 -18.08
N TYR A 674 -0.15 15.46 -17.35
CA TYR A 674 -0.12 16.92 -17.51
C TYR A 674 1.27 17.38 -17.90
N SER A 675 1.36 18.43 -18.74
CA SER A 675 2.60 19.10 -19.12
C SER A 675 2.36 20.57 -19.42
N LEU A 676 3.42 21.33 -19.49
CA LEU A 676 3.35 22.69 -20.02
C LEU A 676 3.03 22.66 -21.52
N PRO A 677 2.20 23.60 -22.03
CA PRO A 677 1.98 23.72 -23.46
C PRO A 677 3.29 24.08 -24.17
N TYR A 678 3.46 23.60 -25.41
CA TYR A 678 4.60 23.99 -26.22
C TYR A 678 4.68 25.52 -26.30
N ARG A 679 5.83 26.12 -26.03
CA ARG A 679 6.10 27.47 -26.47
C ARG A 679 6.15 27.40 -28.00
N ARG A 680 5.12 27.95 -28.69
CA ARG A 680 5.31 28.31 -30.09
C ARG A 680 6.45 29.34 -30.12
N GLY A 681 7.61 28.91 -30.57
CA GLY A 681 8.66 29.88 -30.87
C GLY A 681 8.08 30.93 -31.79
N TYR A 682 8.25 32.18 -31.47
CA TYR A 682 8.04 33.26 -32.43
C TYR A 682 9.06 32.99 -33.56
N GLY A 683 8.61 32.24 -34.56
CA GLY A 683 9.32 32.12 -35.83
C GLY A 683 9.28 33.48 -36.49
N THR A 684 10.40 34.12 -36.61
CA THR A 684 10.64 35.18 -37.60
C THR A 684 10.11 34.70 -38.94
N THR A 685 9.16 35.41 -39.51
CA THR A 685 8.64 35.21 -40.85
C THR A 685 9.81 35.37 -41.86
N ALA A 686 10.38 34.23 -42.24
CA ALA A 686 11.16 34.15 -43.47
C ALA A 686 10.22 33.54 -44.51
N THR A 687 9.74 34.38 -45.43
CA THR A 687 9.09 33.97 -46.67
C THR A 687 10.16 33.30 -47.53
N GLY A 688 10.16 32.00 -47.54
CA GLY A 688 11.00 31.19 -48.44
C GLY A 688 10.21 29.95 -48.80
N THR A 689 9.70 29.88 -50.02
CA THR A 689 9.16 28.69 -50.68
C THR A 689 10.25 27.63 -50.77
N VAL A 690 10.12 26.54 -50.02
CA VAL A 690 10.99 25.36 -50.17
C VAL A 690 10.14 24.23 -50.70
N GLU A 691 10.46 23.81 -51.91
CA GLU A 691 9.96 22.57 -52.52
C GLU A 691 10.27 21.34 -51.70
N ASN A 692 9.32 20.41 -51.61
CA ASN A 692 9.30 19.24 -50.82
C ASN A 692 10.02 18.09 -51.60
N PRO A 693 11.18 17.57 -51.16
CA PRO A 693 11.76 16.39 -51.81
C PRO A 693 11.05 15.12 -51.34
N LYS A 694 10.46 14.38 -52.27
CA LYS A 694 9.87 13.06 -52.04
C LYS A 694 10.89 12.10 -51.40
N ARG A 695 10.62 11.58 -50.20
CA ARG A 695 11.35 10.45 -49.63
C ARG A 695 10.86 9.12 -50.22
N PRO A 696 11.74 8.20 -50.56
CA PRO A 696 11.34 6.86 -51.04
C PRO A 696 10.83 5.99 -49.89
N ARG A 697 9.79 5.17 -50.15
CA ARG A 697 9.26 4.19 -49.24
C ARG A 697 10.24 2.99 -49.13
N PRO A 698 10.51 2.44 -47.94
CA PRO A 698 11.23 1.16 -47.87
C PRO A 698 10.32 0.02 -48.23
N ASN A 699 10.76 -0.86 -49.14
CA ASN A 699 10.16 -2.15 -49.43
C ASN A 699 10.48 -3.13 -48.30
N TRP A 700 9.45 -3.79 -47.77
CA TRP A 700 9.59 -5.02 -46.99
C TRP A 700 9.14 -6.19 -47.86
N PRO A 701 9.87 -7.31 -47.90
CA PRO A 701 9.41 -8.53 -48.54
C PRO A 701 8.40 -9.27 -47.67
N GLU A 702 7.52 -10.02 -48.31
CA GLU A 702 6.45 -10.84 -47.77
C GLU A 702 6.94 -11.96 -46.85
#